data_7ac45516e6dda51398c21be949245a25
#
_entry.id   7ac45516e6dda51398c21be949245a25
#
_cell.length_a   1.000
_cell.length_b   1.000
_cell.length_c   1.000
_cell.angle_alpha   90.00
_cell.angle_beta   90.00
_cell.angle_gamma   90.00
#
_symmetry.space_group_name_H-M   'P 1'
#
loop_
_entity.id
_entity.type
_entity.pdbx_description
1 polymer ?
#
loop_
_entity_poly.entity_id
_entity_poly.type
_entity_poly.pdbx_seq_one_letter_code
_entity_poly.pdbx_strand_id
1 'polypeptide(L)'
;MENLFENQDIIDVNIEDSVKASYLDYSMSVIIGRALPDAKDGLKPVHRRILYAMHDLSITSKSAYKKSARIVGDVIGKYHPHGDSSVYDALVRMAQNFSMRAPLVDGQGNFGSIDGDSAAAMRYTEARMTRIAEEVLRDLDKDTVNFIPNYDDTMKEPSVLPTRVPTLLLNGSEGIAVGMATKIPPHNLGELLNAILYTIDNPDATADELMQFIQGPDFPTGGTIFGRRGIIDAYNTGRGRVRIRAKHHIETKNKKEIIVLDELPYQVNKARLIELIANLAKDKQIEGISEVRDESDREGIRVVIELKKDAMSEIVLNNLYKSTPMETTFGIILLAVYNKEPKVFNLPQLLNIFLSHRKTVIIRRTIFDLEKAKARAHILEGLKIALDNIDEVVRIIRASANDTEAKESLENRFGLSAIQSQAILDMRLGRLTGLQRDKLEAEYAELMILIAELESILKSEEKLNQIIKDELIEIQEKFSTDRRTDIEDSYDEIDIEDLIPNEPMVVTITHNGYVKRVPIKSYEKQKRGGKGKVAVTTHDDDFIEKFFVSNTHDTLMFVTNMGQLYWLKVYRIPEGSRTAKGKAVVNLINLRPDEKIMEIIPTPDFDESKSLVFFTRNGIIKRTSLNEFSNIRSNGVRAIVLDDTDEIVTAKIADSQTQFIMIFTSYGQCIRFELDKTRDQGRSTRGVRGIKFKLESDFVVDADVINSEDQEILTVSEKGIGKRTTVEEYRLTNRAGSGVIAMKLSPKTGNVIGEVLVDDSQDLMLLTSIGKMIRVDMQAIRKAGRNTSGVIIVNVDKDDKVVSIAKCPKEDEEIELDENGNVIRYNDDGEVIVHEEKDTNLLSLISDDENLENNNEDE
;
A
#
# COMPACT_ATOMS: atom_id res chain seq x y z
N MET A 1 -53.60 -18.35 41.08
CA MET A 1 -52.38 -17.95 40.31
C MET A 1 -52.35 -16.42 40.19
N GLU A 2 -52.45 -15.76 41.30
CA GLU A 2 -52.30 -14.32 41.46
C GLU A 2 -51.23 -14.14 42.52
N ASN A 3 -50.32 -13.16 42.28
CA ASN A 3 -49.19 -12.74 43.14
C ASN A 3 -47.82 -13.48 43.00
N LEU A 4 -47.35 -13.67 41.76
CA LEU A 4 -45.95 -14.01 41.54
C LEU A 4 -45.14 -12.79 41.02
N PHE A 5 -45.76 -11.62 40.87
CA PHE A 5 -45.13 -10.43 40.23
C PHE A 5 -45.17 -9.14 41.07
N GLU A 6 -45.54 -9.21 42.37
CA GLU A 6 -45.71 -8.02 43.20
C GLU A 6 -44.42 -7.40 43.77
N ASN A 7 -43.21 -7.98 43.52
CA ASN A 7 -41.96 -7.40 43.99
C ASN A 7 -40.84 -7.48 42.88
N GLN A 8 -41.17 -7.09 41.65
CA GLN A 8 -40.17 -6.82 40.64
C GLN A 8 -40.01 -5.31 40.47
N ASP A 9 -38.85 -4.78 40.83
CA ASP A 9 -38.46 -3.44 40.48
C ASP A 9 -38.28 -3.41 38.95
N ILE A 10 -39.30 -3.00 38.20
CA ILE A 10 -39.21 -2.82 36.77
C ILE A 10 -38.47 -1.49 36.53
N ILE A 11 -37.24 -1.58 36.14
CA ILE A 11 -36.42 -0.44 35.72
C ILE A 11 -36.64 -0.23 34.23
N ASP A 12 -37.15 0.92 33.83
CA ASP A 12 -37.21 1.30 32.42
C ASP A 12 -35.80 1.52 31.87
N VAL A 13 -35.37 0.60 30.99
CA VAL A 13 -34.08 0.67 30.32
C VAL A 13 -34.28 1.06 28.85
N ASN A 14 -33.67 2.15 28.44
CA ASN A 14 -33.63 2.51 27.02
C ASN A 14 -32.83 1.44 26.27
N ILE A 15 -33.48 0.76 25.33
CA ILE A 15 -32.86 -0.32 24.55
C ILE A 15 -31.62 0.18 23.74
N GLU A 16 -31.69 1.44 23.28
CA GLU A 16 -30.57 2.03 22.52
C GLU A 16 -29.31 2.19 23.40
N ASP A 17 -29.51 2.71 24.64
CA ASP A 17 -28.38 2.90 25.57
C ASP A 17 -27.81 1.57 26.06
N SER A 18 -28.68 0.59 26.31
CA SER A 18 -28.28 -0.77 26.70
C SER A 18 -27.50 -1.47 25.59
N VAL A 19 -27.96 -1.36 24.35
CA VAL A 19 -27.26 -1.94 23.20
C VAL A 19 -25.92 -1.24 22.97
N LYS A 20 -25.87 0.10 23.09
CA LYS A 20 -24.60 0.86 22.97
C LYS A 20 -23.59 0.43 24.03
N ALA A 21 -24.00 0.34 25.30
CA ALA A 21 -23.15 -0.07 26.41
C ALA A 21 -22.63 -1.50 26.19
N SER A 22 -23.52 -2.44 25.91
CA SER A 22 -23.16 -3.84 25.69
C SER A 22 -22.25 -4.05 24.46
N TYR A 23 -22.49 -3.28 23.39
CA TYR A 23 -21.64 -3.35 22.20
C TYR A 23 -20.25 -2.74 22.45
N LEU A 24 -20.18 -1.69 23.27
CA LEU A 24 -18.90 -1.11 23.67
C LEU A 24 -18.09 -2.10 24.51
N ASP A 25 -18.71 -2.74 25.51
CA ASP A 25 -18.07 -3.74 26.37
C ASP A 25 -17.60 -4.97 25.57
N TYR A 26 -18.45 -5.44 24.65
CA TYR A 26 -18.08 -6.52 23.73
C TYR A 26 -16.90 -6.11 22.84
N SER A 27 -16.95 -4.92 22.27
CA SER A 27 -15.88 -4.40 21.40
C SER A 27 -14.57 -4.27 22.15
N MET A 28 -14.59 -3.73 23.38
CA MET A 28 -13.42 -3.62 24.24
C MET A 28 -12.85 -5.01 24.59
N SER A 29 -13.72 -5.96 24.92
CA SER A 29 -13.31 -7.35 25.21
C SER A 29 -12.64 -8.01 24.00
N VAL A 30 -13.20 -7.84 22.79
CA VAL A 30 -12.62 -8.40 21.57
C VAL A 30 -11.30 -7.74 21.21
N ILE A 31 -11.20 -6.41 21.33
CA ILE A 31 -9.99 -5.65 20.98
C ILE A 31 -8.84 -6.00 21.92
N ILE A 32 -9.05 -5.86 23.23
CA ILE A 32 -7.98 -5.99 24.22
C ILE A 32 -7.79 -7.46 24.66
N GLY A 33 -8.90 -8.20 24.81
CA GLY A 33 -8.92 -9.53 25.40
C GLY A 33 -8.82 -10.72 24.42
N ARG A 34 -8.80 -10.49 23.09
CA ARG A 34 -8.86 -11.61 22.13
C ARG A 34 -8.02 -11.42 20.88
N ALA A 35 -8.30 -10.37 20.09
CA ALA A 35 -7.87 -10.31 18.69
C ALA A 35 -6.48 -9.70 18.48
N LEU A 36 -6.11 -8.70 19.31
CA LEU A 36 -4.89 -7.96 19.13
C LEU A 36 -3.76 -8.42 20.06
N PRO A 37 -2.50 -8.40 19.60
CA PRO A 37 -1.33 -8.66 20.42
C PRO A 37 -1.00 -7.48 21.33
N ASP A 38 -0.40 -7.75 22.51
CA ASP A 38 0.23 -6.69 23.31
C ASP A 38 1.58 -6.27 22.67
N ALA A 39 1.84 -4.99 22.63
CA ALA A 39 3.06 -4.46 22.02
C ALA A 39 4.34 -4.83 22.77
N LYS A 40 4.25 -5.17 24.06
CA LYS A 40 5.38 -5.51 24.93
C LYS A 40 5.88 -6.93 24.70
N ASP A 41 4.98 -7.93 24.68
CA ASP A 41 5.33 -9.35 24.54
C ASP A 41 4.91 -9.97 23.20
N GLY A 42 4.21 -9.22 22.36
CA GLY A 42 3.79 -9.67 21.03
C GLY A 42 2.75 -10.77 21.00
N LEU A 43 2.16 -11.11 22.13
CA LEU A 43 1.29 -12.25 22.26
C LEU A 43 -0.18 -11.83 22.41
N LYS A 44 -1.07 -12.59 21.77
CA LYS A 44 -2.49 -12.54 22.11
C LYS A 44 -2.73 -13.25 23.46
N PRO A 45 -3.81 -12.93 24.17
CA PRO A 45 -4.11 -13.57 25.46
C PRO A 45 -4.10 -15.10 25.41
N VAL A 46 -4.63 -15.72 24.36
CA VAL A 46 -4.63 -17.18 24.22
C VAL A 46 -3.21 -17.75 24.13
N HIS A 47 -2.30 -17.13 23.38
CA HIS A 47 -0.90 -17.57 23.25
C HIS A 47 -0.17 -17.45 24.59
N ARG A 48 -0.36 -16.32 25.28
CA ARG A 48 0.23 -16.07 26.60
C ARG A 48 -0.22 -17.10 27.62
N ARG A 49 -1.52 -17.42 27.65
CA ARG A 49 -2.11 -18.41 28.53
C ARG A 49 -1.62 -19.84 28.25
N ILE A 50 -1.42 -20.20 26.97
CA ILE A 50 -0.85 -21.50 26.60
C ILE A 50 0.59 -21.62 27.12
N LEU A 51 1.44 -20.62 26.88
CA LEU A 51 2.83 -20.64 27.34
C LEU A 51 2.91 -20.63 28.87
N TYR A 52 2.06 -19.86 29.54
CA TYR A 52 2.01 -19.81 30.99
C TYR A 52 1.54 -21.15 31.59
N ALA A 53 0.50 -21.78 31.03
CA ALA A 53 0.05 -23.10 31.47
C ALA A 53 1.15 -24.18 31.27
N MET A 54 1.90 -24.10 30.15
CA MET A 54 3.03 -25.02 29.95
C MET A 54 4.16 -24.80 30.97
N HIS A 55 4.40 -23.55 31.37
CA HIS A 55 5.35 -23.21 32.43
C HIS A 55 4.89 -23.74 33.79
N ASP A 56 3.63 -23.50 34.17
CA ASP A 56 3.00 -23.98 35.40
C ASP A 56 3.07 -25.51 35.50
N LEU A 57 2.86 -26.21 34.38
CA LEU A 57 3.01 -27.66 34.26
C LEU A 57 4.47 -28.15 34.18
N SER A 58 5.45 -27.25 34.22
CA SER A 58 6.88 -27.55 34.04
C SER A 58 7.20 -28.30 32.73
N ILE A 59 6.48 -28.00 31.66
CA ILE A 59 6.70 -28.59 30.33
C ILE A 59 7.75 -27.74 29.57
N THR A 60 9.01 -28.00 29.89
CA THR A 60 10.17 -27.32 29.30
C THR A 60 10.64 -27.97 27.99
N SER A 61 11.57 -27.32 27.28
CA SER A 61 12.18 -27.86 26.03
C SER A 61 12.96 -29.17 26.26
N LYS A 62 13.40 -29.44 27.49
CA LYS A 62 14.13 -30.67 27.87
C LYS A 62 13.22 -31.75 28.47
N SER A 63 11.97 -31.43 28.80
CA SER A 63 11.04 -32.37 29.35
C SER A 63 10.51 -33.36 28.30
N ALA A 64 9.93 -34.46 28.71
CA ALA A 64 9.21 -35.36 27.81
C ALA A 64 7.96 -34.63 27.24
N TYR A 65 7.62 -34.97 26.00
CA TYR A 65 6.39 -34.46 25.38
C TYR A 65 5.16 -34.82 26.20
N LYS A 66 4.17 -33.97 26.23
CA LYS A 66 2.89 -34.18 26.88
C LYS A 66 1.78 -34.13 25.86
N LYS A 67 0.70 -34.91 26.05
CA LYS A 67 -0.49 -34.86 25.20
C LYS A 67 -1.00 -33.44 25.11
N SER A 68 -1.27 -32.94 23.87
CA SER A 68 -1.82 -31.60 23.64
C SER A 68 -3.14 -31.39 24.39
N ALA A 69 -3.97 -32.45 24.52
CA ALA A 69 -5.21 -32.43 25.28
C ALA A 69 -5.02 -32.05 26.76
N ARG A 70 -3.86 -32.41 27.37
CA ARG A 70 -3.56 -32.05 28.77
C ARG A 70 -3.28 -30.53 28.86
N ILE A 71 -2.50 -30.00 27.94
CA ILE A 71 -2.17 -28.57 27.91
C ILE A 71 -3.44 -27.77 27.68
N VAL A 72 -4.24 -28.14 26.66
CA VAL A 72 -5.50 -27.47 26.31
C VAL A 72 -6.48 -27.53 27.49
N GLY A 73 -6.63 -28.68 28.14
CA GLY A 73 -7.50 -28.82 29.30
C GLY A 73 -7.10 -27.95 30.48
N ASP A 74 -5.80 -27.82 30.75
CA ASP A 74 -5.28 -26.96 31.82
C ASP A 74 -5.51 -25.45 31.50
N VAL A 75 -5.30 -25.04 30.25
CA VAL A 75 -5.57 -23.68 29.79
C VAL A 75 -7.03 -23.29 29.95
N ILE A 76 -7.95 -24.17 29.53
CA ILE A 76 -9.39 -23.89 29.59
C ILE A 76 -9.88 -23.87 31.05
N GLY A 77 -9.42 -24.86 31.82
CA GLY A 77 -9.84 -24.98 33.19
C GLY A 77 -9.37 -23.88 34.12
N LYS A 78 -8.20 -23.26 33.83
CA LYS A 78 -7.59 -22.30 34.74
C LYS A 78 -7.64 -20.85 34.22
N TYR A 79 -7.50 -20.63 32.89
CA TYR A 79 -7.18 -19.31 32.37
C TYR A 79 -8.09 -18.81 31.23
N HIS A 80 -8.59 -19.71 30.37
CA HIS A 80 -9.24 -19.29 29.12
C HIS A 80 -10.62 -19.97 28.93
N PRO A 81 -11.73 -19.37 29.40
CA PRO A 81 -13.06 -19.99 29.42
C PRO A 81 -13.73 -19.97 28.02
N HIS A 82 -13.08 -20.56 27.01
CA HIS A 82 -13.57 -20.64 25.64
C HIS A 82 -13.45 -22.08 25.11
N GLY A 83 -13.95 -22.34 23.91
CA GLY A 83 -13.94 -23.67 23.30
C GLY A 83 -12.54 -24.25 23.14
N ASP A 84 -12.41 -25.56 23.38
CA ASP A 84 -11.16 -26.32 23.30
C ASP A 84 -10.51 -26.29 21.93
N SER A 85 -11.31 -26.31 20.87
CA SER A 85 -10.82 -26.20 19.49
C SER A 85 -10.03 -24.93 19.26
N SER A 86 -10.52 -23.78 19.77
CA SER A 86 -9.83 -22.49 19.57
C SER A 86 -8.46 -22.43 20.25
N VAL A 87 -8.35 -23.03 21.44
CA VAL A 87 -7.08 -23.13 22.18
C VAL A 87 -6.14 -24.13 21.49
N TYR A 88 -6.68 -25.26 21.02
CA TYR A 88 -5.88 -26.24 20.30
C TYR A 88 -5.36 -25.70 18.98
N ASP A 89 -6.18 -25.00 18.19
CA ASP A 89 -5.77 -24.38 16.93
C ASP A 89 -4.66 -23.33 17.15
N ALA A 90 -4.73 -22.55 18.23
CA ALA A 90 -3.67 -21.63 18.63
C ALA A 90 -2.37 -22.38 18.98
N LEU A 91 -2.44 -23.47 19.75
CA LEU A 91 -1.30 -24.31 20.07
C LEU A 91 -0.67 -24.92 18.80
N VAL A 92 -1.51 -25.44 17.90
CA VAL A 92 -1.08 -26.00 16.61
C VAL A 92 -0.34 -24.96 15.80
N ARG A 93 -0.89 -23.75 15.66
CA ARG A 93 -0.25 -22.67 14.91
C ARG A 93 1.12 -22.29 15.50
N MET A 94 1.26 -22.32 16.82
CA MET A 94 2.54 -22.05 17.50
C MET A 94 3.61 -23.12 17.26
N ALA A 95 3.22 -24.30 16.79
CA ALA A 95 4.13 -25.40 16.46
C ALA A 95 4.47 -25.48 14.95
N GLN A 96 3.75 -24.78 14.08
CA GLN A 96 3.93 -24.85 12.63
C GLN A 96 5.09 -23.97 12.17
N ASN A 97 6.10 -24.56 11.54
CA ASN A 97 7.28 -23.89 11.02
C ASN A 97 7.02 -23.06 9.74
N PHE A 98 5.87 -23.29 9.07
CA PHE A 98 5.39 -22.52 7.92
C PHE A 98 4.43 -21.38 8.33
N SER A 99 4.00 -21.35 9.58
CA SER A 99 3.14 -20.29 10.14
C SER A 99 3.93 -19.29 10.98
N MET A 100 4.94 -19.75 11.73
CA MET A 100 5.77 -18.94 12.61
C MET A 100 7.23 -18.92 12.16
N ARG A 101 7.84 -17.73 12.16
CA ARG A 101 9.27 -17.59 11.85
C ARG A 101 10.15 -18.26 12.88
N ALA A 102 9.74 -18.21 14.15
CA ALA A 102 10.33 -18.93 15.26
C ALA A 102 9.20 -19.62 16.08
N PRO A 103 8.95 -20.92 15.86
CA PRO A 103 7.95 -21.67 16.59
C PRO A 103 8.18 -21.63 18.10
N LEU A 104 7.12 -21.45 18.88
CA LEU A 104 7.16 -21.41 20.34
C LEU A 104 6.82 -22.74 20.97
N VAL A 105 6.21 -23.64 20.21
CA VAL A 105 5.84 -25.00 20.62
C VAL A 105 6.60 -26.00 19.75
N ASP A 106 7.16 -27.00 20.38
CA ASP A 106 7.77 -28.16 19.74
C ASP A 106 6.73 -29.29 19.76
N GLY A 107 6.22 -29.65 18.59
CA GLY A 107 5.13 -30.61 18.41
C GLY A 107 5.63 -31.97 17.91
N GLN A 108 5.04 -33.04 18.45
CA GLN A 108 5.24 -34.41 17.98
C GLN A 108 3.92 -35.00 17.50
N GLY A 109 3.91 -35.48 16.26
CA GLY A 109 2.73 -35.95 15.56
C GLY A 109 2.36 -35.06 14.35
N ASN A 110 1.12 -35.19 13.90
CA ASN A 110 0.62 -34.36 12.78
C ASN A 110 0.03 -33.04 13.30
N PHE A 111 0.73 -31.95 13.05
CA PHE A 111 0.31 -30.57 13.35
C PHE A 111 -0.15 -29.81 12.08
N GLY A 112 -0.61 -30.53 11.05
CA GLY A 112 -1.01 -29.96 9.78
C GLY A 112 0.16 -29.80 8.80
N SER A 113 -0.16 -29.40 7.57
CA SER A 113 0.81 -29.22 6.50
C SER A 113 0.55 -27.92 5.72
N ILE A 114 1.52 -27.53 4.89
CA ILE A 114 1.38 -26.40 3.96
C ILE A 114 0.34 -26.68 2.84
N ASP A 115 -0.04 -27.95 2.66
CA ASP A 115 -1.11 -28.39 1.76
C ASP A 115 -2.51 -28.11 2.31
N GLY A 116 -2.58 -27.64 3.57
CA GLY A 116 -3.83 -27.31 4.24
C GLY A 116 -4.47 -28.49 4.96
N ASP A 117 -3.72 -29.58 5.17
CA ASP A 117 -4.17 -30.67 6.02
C ASP A 117 -4.38 -30.18 7.45
N SER A 118 -5.46 -30.60 8.07
CA SER A 118 -5.74 -30.28 9.45
C SER A 118 -4.82 -31.05 10.38
N ALA A 119 -4.52 -30.47 11.54
CA ALA A 119 -3.83 -31.20 12.59
C ALA A 119 -4.66 -32.38 13.05
N ALA A 120 -3.98 -33.46 13.49
CA ALA A 120 -4.65 -34.58 14.13
C ALA A 120 -5.33 -34.14 15.45
N ALA A 121 -6.36 -34.85 15.90
CA ALA A 121 -7.04 -34.52 17.15
C ALA A 121 -6.04 -34.46 18.33
N MET A 122 -6.27 -33.54 19.28
CA MET A 122 -5.37 -33.23 20.40
C MET A 122 -5.01 -34.41 21.30
N ARG A 123 -5.79 -35.49 21.24
CA ARG A 123 -5.49 -36.75 21.95
C ARG A 123 -4.35 -37.56 21.31
N TYR A 124 -4.01 -37.31 20.05
CA TYR A 124 -2.96 -37.98 19.31
C TYR A 124 -1.66 -37.19 19.28
N THR A 125 -1.75 -35.85 19.24
CA THR A 125 -0.58 -34.98 19.22
C THR A 125 0.02 -34.78 20.61
N GLU A 126 1.31 -34.50 20.63
CA GLU A 126 2.06 -34.19 21.85
C GLU A 126 2.86 -32.92 21.66
N ALA A 127 3.05 -32.15 22.72
CA ALA A 127 3.74 -30.87 22.65
C ALA A 127 4.62 -30.62 23.88
N ARG A 128 5.62 -29.74 23.70
CA ARG A 128 6.44 -29.13 24.73
C ARG A 128 6.90 -27.75 24.27
N MET A 129 7.48 -26.96 25.17
CA MET A 129 8.05 -25.66 24.77
C MET A 129 9.30 -25.83 23.92
N THR A 130 9.53 -24.87 23.03
CA THR A 130 10.84 -24.71 22.37
C THR A 130 11.80 -23.94 23.27
N ARG A 131 13.12 -23.97 22.96
CA ARG A 131 14.12 -23.19 23.71
C ARG A 131 13.85 -21.70 23.69
N ILE A 132 13.37 -21.16 22.54
CA ILE A 132 13.05 -19.74 22.42
C ILE A 132 11.83 -19.34 23.26
N ALA A 133 10.86 -20.23 23.44
CA ALA A 133 9.72 -20.02 24.33
C ALA A 133 10.14 -19.91 25.80
N GLU A 134 11.18 -20.64 26.23
CA GLU A 134 11.75 -20.50 27.57
C GLU A 134 12.35 -19.11 27.80
N GLU A 135 12.96 -18.50 26.77
CA GLU A 135 13.49 -17.12 26.87
C GLU A 135 12.35 -16.06 26.91
N VAL A 136 11.16 -16.40 26.39
CA VAL A 136 9.96 -15.54 26.52
C VAL A 136 9.42 -15.56 27.96
N LEU A 137 9.58 -16.67 28.69
CA LEU A 137 9.09 -16.87 30.06
C LEU A 137 10.19 -16.64 31.12
N ARG A 138 11.41 -16.39 30.71
CA ARG A 138 12.56 -16.31 31.62
C ARG A 138 12.36 -15.21 32.66
N ASP A 139 12.71 -15.54 33.90
CA ASP A 139 12.57 -14.65 35.07
C ASP A 139 11.10 -14.33 35.48
N LEU A 140 10.11 -15.07 34.99
CA LEU A 140 8.70 -14.90 35.36
C LEU A 140 8.47 -15.02 36.87
N ASP A 141 9.23 -15.92 37.52
CA ASP A 141 9.13 -16.22 38.97
C ASP A 141 9.78 -15.15 39.86
N LYS A 142 10.37 -14.10 39.26
CA LYS A 142 11.09 -13.03 39.97
C LYS A 142 10.30 -11.73 40.05
N ASP A 143 8.99 -11.78 40.08
CA ASP A 143 8.08 -10.63 40.13
C ASP A 143 8.35 -9.57 39.06
N THR A 144 8.78 -9.99 37.87
CA THR A 144 9.19 -9.11 36.77
C THR A 144 8.02 -8.45 36.04
N VAL A 145 6.81 -9.04 36.12
CA VAL A 145 5.59 -8.58 35.48
C VAL A 145 4.42 -8.60 36.47
N ASN A 146 3.36 -7.87 36.14
CA ASN A 146 2.16 -7.86 36.97
C ASN A 146 1.31 -9.09 36.72
N PHE A 147 0.76 -9.65 37.77
CA PHE A 147 -0.24 -10.71 37.71
C PHE A 147 -1.63 -10.15 37.95
N ILE A 148 -2.58 -10.62 37.17
CA ILE A 148 -3.99 -10.25 37.24
C ILE A 148 -4.80 -11.50 37.63
N PRO A 149 -5.99 -11.33 38.24
CA PRO A 149 -6.90 -12.46 38.45
C PRO A 149 -7.29 -13.10 37.12
N ASN A 150 -7.50 -14.42 37.16
CA ASN A 150 -8.10 -15.14 36.04
C ASN A 150 -9.62 -14.87 35.96
N TYR A 151 -10.36 -15.52 35.07
CA TYR A 151 -11.76 -15.28 34.78
C TYR A 151 -12.72 -15.55 35.98
N ASP A 152 -12.33 -16.34 36.98
CA ASP A 152 -13.12 -16.71 38.15
C ASP A 152 -12.51 -16.24 39.49
N ASP A 153 -11.47 -15.42 39.44
CA ASP A 153 -10.73 -14.87 40.59
C ASP A 153 -10.07 -15.93 41.51
N THR A 154 -10.02 -17.19 41.07
CA THR A 154 -9.41 -18.26 41.86
C THR A 154 -7.92 -18.36 41.73
N MET A 155 -7.36 -17.93 40.60
CA MET A 155 -5.95 -17.98 40.27
C MET A 155 -5.46 -16.65 39.67
N LYS A 156 -4.16 -16.54 39.46
CA LYS A 156 -3.56 -15.38 38.84
C LYS A 156 -2.84 -15.77 37.55
N GLU A 157 -2.91 -14.93 36.55
CA GLU A 157 -2.18 -15.04 35.30
C GLU A 157 -1.33 -13.80 35.04
N PRO A 158 -0.19 -13.90 34.33
CA PRO A 158 0.62 -12.75 33.99
C PRO A 158 -0.11 -11.84 32.96
N SER A 159 -0.11 -10.55 33.23
CA SER A 159 -0.70 -9.57 32.28
C SER A 159 0.08 -9.47 30.97
N VAL A 160 1.39 -9.64 31.03
CA VAL A 160 2.35 -9.74 29.91
C VAL A 160 3.49 -10.67 30.31
N LEU A 161 4.24 -11.24 29.38
CA LEU A 161 5.42 -12.06 29.69
C LEU A 161 6.71 -11.22 29.71
N PRO A 162 7.70 -11.61 30.52
CA PRO A 162 8.98 -10.90 30.65
C PRO A 162 9.94 -11.20 29.49
N THR A 163 9.44 -11.24 28.29
CA THR A 163 10.16 -11.73 27.10
C THR A 163 11.53 -11.06 26.90
N ARG A 164 12.55 -11.87 26.62
CA ARG A 164 13.89 -11.45 26.16
C ARG A 164 13.96 -11.33 24.64
N VAL A 165 12.92 -11.79 23.94
CA VAL A 165 12.85 -11.88 22.48
C VAL A 165 11.78 -10.92 21.97
N PRO A 166 12.02 -10.12 20.90
CA PRO A 166 11.04 -9.20 20.33
C PRO A 166 9.97 -9.96 19.52
N THR A 167 9.17 -10.74 20.21
CA THR A 167 8.21 -11.73 19.64
C THR A 167 7.18 -11.11 18.71
N LEU A 168 6.77 -9.84 18.94
CA LEU A 168 5.81 -9.16 18.09
C LEU A 168 6.30 -9.05 16.64
N LEU A 169 7.51 -8.59 16.46
CA LEU A 169 8.12 -8.43 15.13
C LEU A 169 8.71 -9.75 14.62
N LEU A 170 9.25 -10.59 15.52
CA LEU A 170 9.85 -11.88 15.12
C LEU A 170 8.83 -12.80 14.45
N ASN A 171 7.67 -13.00 15.06
CA ASN A 171 6.64 -13.92 14.56
C ASN A 171 5.47 -13.21 13.87
N GLY A 172 5.39 -11.88 14.01
CA GLY A 172 4.26 -11.13 13.54
C GLY A 172 2.96 -11.47 14.28
N SER A 173 1.87 -10.88 13.85
CA SER A 173 0.53 -11.18 14.36
C SER A 173 -0.53 -10.78 13.35
N GLU A 174 -1.57 -11.58 13.21
CA GLU A 174 -2.74 -11.28 12.41
C GLU A 174 -4.00 -11.44 13.24
N GLY A 175 -4.90 -10.46 13.17
CA GLY A 175 -6.15 -10.50 13.93
C GLY A 175 -7.16 -9.48 13.45
N ILE A 176 -8.44 -9.86 13.51
CA ILE A 176 -9.56 -9.01 13.16
C ILE A 176 -10.34 -8.72 14.44
N ALA A 177 -10.42 -7.45 14.81
CA ALA A 177 -11.20 -6.95 15.93
C ALA A 177 -12.40 -6.14 15.43
N VAL A 178 -13.17 -5.56 16.33
CA VAL A 178 -14.30 -4.70 15.99
C VAL A 178 -13.75 -3.36 15.46
N GLY A 179 -14.05 -3.05 14.22
CA GLY A 179 -13.64 -1.79 13.58
C GLY A 179 -12.15 -1.64 13.22
N MET A 180 -11.31 -2.63 13.53
CA MET A 180 -9.88 -2.60 13.25
C MET A 180 -9.28 -3.98 13.04
N ALA A 181 -8.16 -4.04 12.32
CA ALA A 181 -7.43 -5.27 12.09
C ALA A 181 -5.92 -5.03 12.24
N THR A 182 -5.21 -6.04 12.71
CA THR A 182 -3.75 -6.08 12.75
C THR A 182 -3.23 -7.09 11.75
N LYS A 183 -2.15 -6.76 11.07
CA LYS A 183 -1.43 -7.65 10.17
C LYS A 183 0.06 -7.29 10.18
N ILE A 184 0.75 -7.76 11.21
CA ILE A 184 2.17 -7.53 11.44
C ILE A 184 2.94 -8.69 10.81
N PRO A 185 3.85 -8.44 9.86
CA PRO A 185 4.65 -9.49 9.25
C PRO A 185 5.74 -9.98 10.18
N PRO A 186 6.20 -11.23 10.04
CA PRO A 186 7.38 -11.74 10.73
C PRO A 186 8.66 -11.14 10.16
N HIS A 187 9.73 -11.14 10.99
CA HIS A 187 11.04 -10.59 10.64
C HIS A 187 12.18 -11.51 11.08
N ASN A 188 13.37 -11.26 10.57
CA ASN A 188 14.58 -11.98 10.95
C ASN A 188 15.04 -11.56 12.35
N LEU A 189 15.36 -12.56 13.21
CA LEU A 189 15.76 -12.28 14.59
C LEU A 189 17.09 -11.52 14.67
N GLY A 190 18.09 -11.92 13.88
CA GLY A 190 19.41 -11.27 13.86
C GLY A 190 19.31 -9.80 13.46
N GLU A 191 18.52 -9.50 12.42
CA GLU A 191 18.26 -8.13 11.96
C GLU A 191 17.57 -7.28 13.05
N LEU A 192 16.53 -7.85 13.70
CA LEU A 192 15.82 -7.18 14.78
C LEU A 192 16.74 -6.86 15.97
N LEU A 193 17.56 -7.83 16.37
CA LEU A 193 18.47 -7.64 17.50
C LEU A 193 19.54 -6.60 17.18
N ASN A 194 20.10 -6.58 15.99
CA ASN A 194 21.05 -5.55 15.56
C ASN A 194 20.41 -4.15 15.58
N ALA A 195 19.17 -4.01 15.11
CA ALA A 195 18.45 -2.74 15.16
C ALA A 195 18.15 -2.30 16.61
N ILE A 196 17.79 -3.24 17.49
CA ILE A 196 17.55 -2.94 18.90
C ILE A 196 18.86 -2.51 19.59
N LEU A 197 19.98 -3.18 19.31
CA LEU A 197 21.29 -2.79 19.82
C LEU A 197 21.66 -1.37 19.38
N TYR A 198 21.41 -1.02 18.11
CA TYR A 198 21.61 0.32 17.59
C TYR A 198 20.70 1.35 18.30
N THR A 199 19.42 1.01 18.54
CA THR A 199 18.45 1.88 19.21
C THR A 199 18.82 2.17 20.67
N ILE A 200 19.53 1.25 21.37
CA ILE A 200 20.01 1.49 22.74
C ILE A 200 21.00 2.67 22.76
N ASP A 201 21.87 2.78 21.76
CA ASP A 201 22.86 3.84 21.66
C ASP A 201 22.28 5.10 20.98
N ASN A 202 21.21 4.96 20.18
CA ASN A 202 20.57 6.02 19.42
C ASN A 202 19.05 6.00 19.66
N PRO A 203 18.55 6.53 20.79
CA PRO A 203 17.13 6.43 21.17
C PRO A 203 16.16 7.12 20.20
N ASP A 204 16.63 8.12 19.46
CA ASP A 204 15.88 8.90 18.49
C ASP A 204 16.06 8.41 17.04
N ALA A 205 16.58 7.18 16.86
CA ALA A 205 16.81 6.60 15.54
C ALA A 205 15.53 6.61 14.70
N THR A 206 15.67 7.07 13.46
CA THR A 206 14.59 7.11 12.47
C THR A 206 14.33 5.73 11.87
N ALA A 207 13.18 5.56 11.21
CA ALA A 207 12.88 4.30 10.52
C ALA A 207 13.89 4.02 9.39
N ASP A 208 14.37 5.05 8.70
CA ASP A 208 15.33 4.91 7.60
C ASP A 208 16.72 4.43 8.11
N GLU A 209 17.15 4.90 9.26
CA GLU A 209 18.38 4.41 9.90
C GLU A 209 18.23 2.95 10.35
N LEU A 210 17.08 2.59 10.91
CA LEU A 210 16.80 1.22 11.35
C LEU A 210 16.67 0.24 10.18
N MET A 211 16.25 0.71 9.00
CA MET A 211 16.19 -0.11 7.77
C MET A 211 17.57 -0.52 7.25
N GLN A 212 18.66 0.08 7.72
CA GLN A 212 20.01 -0.42 7.43
C GLN A 212 20.26 -1.79 8.08
N PHE A 213 19.56 -2.09 9.18
CA PHE A 213 19.65 -3.36 9.91
C PHE A 213 18.48 -4.29 9.57
N ILE A 214 17.24 -3.76 9.49
CA ILE A 214 16.03 -4.53 9.19
C ILE A 214 15.65 -4.25 7.73
N GLN A 215 16.05 -5.14 6.85
CA GLN A 215 15.82 -4.95 5.41
C GLN A 215 14.33 -5.02 5.04
N GLY A 216 13.53 -5.79 5.77
CA GLY A 216 12.11 -5.97 5.55
C GLY A 216 11.55 -7.21 6.24
N PRO A 217 10.28 -7.57 5.98
CA PRO A 217 9.69 -8.82 6.46
C PRO A 217 10.51 -10.05 6.06
N ASP A 218 10.50 -11.08 6.91
CA ASP A 218 11.17 -12.36 6.68
C ASP A 218 10.18 -13.50 6.96
N PHE A 219 9.51 -13.97 5.91
CA PHE A 219 8.44 -14.95 6.02
C PHE A 219 8.96 -16.36 6.25
N PRO A 220 8.27 -17.19 7.06
CA PRO A 220 8.69 -18.56 7.34
C PRO A 220 8.76 -19.44 6.09
N THR A 221 7.96 -19.18 5.07
CA THR A 221 7.90 -19.93 3.80
C THR A 221 8.86 -19.39 2.73
N GLY A 222 9.67 -18.37 3.04
CA GLY A 222 10.57 -17.74 2.08
C GLY A 222 9.84 -16.88 1.06
N GLY A 223 10.13 -17.09 -0.21
CA GLY A 223 9.64 -16.30 -1.33
C GLY A 223 10.43 -15.01 -1.53
N THR A 224 10.04 -14.23 -2.54
CA THR A 224 10.70 -12.98 -2.89
C THR A 224 9.74 -11.80 -2.74
N ILE A 225 10.13 -10.78 -1.97
CA ILE A 225 9.40 -9.51 -1.91
C ILE A 225 9.84 -8.65 -3.09
N PHE A 226 8.87 -8.18 -3.86
CA PHE A 226 9.09 -7.27 -4.98
C PHE A 226 8.76 -5.84 -4.58
N GLY A 227 9.83 -5.02 -4.50
CA GLY A 227 9.77 -3.60 -4.20
C GLY A 227 9.93 -3.25 -2.73
N ARG A 228 10.59 -2.12 -2.46
CA ARG A 228 10.88 -1.63 -1.10
C ARG A 228 9.91 -0.57 -0.61
N ARG A 229 9.20 0.11 -1.50
CA ARG A 229 8.31 1.24 -1.13
C ARG A 229 7.29 0.86 -0.06
N GLY A 230 6.64 -0.30 -0.23
CA GLY A 230 5.66 -0.76 0.76
C GLY A 230 6.25 -1.09 2.13
N ILE A 231 7.54 -1.47 2.20
CA ILE A 231 8.30 -1.67 3.44
C ILE A 231 8.59 -0.31 4.08
N ILE A 232 9.09 0.65 3.30
CA ILE A 232 9.39 2.02 3.75
C ILE A 232 8.14 2.68 4.32
N ASP A 233 7.02 2.62 3.57
CA ASP A 233 5.73 3.14 4.03
C ASP A 233 5.30 2.49 5.36
N ALA A 234 5.40 1.16 5.47
CA ALA A 234 5.02 0.43 6.67
C ALA A 234 5.85 0.81 7.89
N TYR A 235 7.16 0.96 7.73
CA TYR A 235 8.06 1.25 8.85
C TYR A 235 7.99 2.71 9.30
N ASN A 236 7.68 3.64 8.40
CA ASN A 236 7.47 5.05 8.71
C ASN A 236 6.07 5.34 9.28
N THR A 237 5.01 4.74 8.69
CA THR A 237 3.63 5.11 9.01
C THR A 237 2.84 4.04 9.79
N GLY A 238 3.39 2.83 9.91
CA GLY A 238 2.69 1.67 10.45
C GLY A 238 1.74 0.99 9.45
N ARG A 239 1.68 1.45 8.20
CA ARG A 239 0.84 0.89 7.14
C ARG A 239 1.61 0.80 5.84
N GLY A 240 1.52 -0.35 5.18
CA GLY A 240 2.18 -0.57 3.90
C GLY A 240 1.61 -1.76 3.16
N ARG A 241 2.14 -2.03 1.98
CA ARG A 241 1.71 -3.16 1.16
C ARG A 241 2.90 -3.71 0.40
N VAL A 242 3.21 -4.98 0.59
CA VAL A 242 4.31 -5.67 -0.11
C VAL A 242 3.76 -6.75 -1.04
N ARG A 243 4.38 -6.90 -2.20
CA ARG A 243 4.10 -8.01 -3.13
C ARG A 243 5.09 -9.12 -2.85
N ILE A 244 4.59 -10.35 -2.74
CA ILE A 244 5.39 -11.54 -2.47
C ILE A 244 5.18 -12.50 -3.62
N ARG A 245 6.26 -12.96 -4.23
CA ARG A 245 6.27 -13.97 -5.30
C ARG A 245 6.84 -15.30 -4.80
N ALA A 246 6.35 -16.36 -5.40
CA ALA A 246 6.95 -17.69 -5.29
C ALA A 246 8.38 -17.66 -5.85
N LYS A 247 9.32 -18.26 -5.15
CA LYS A 247 10.67 -18.48 -5.67
C LYS A 247 10.66 -19.66 -6.63
N HIS A 248 11.31 -19.49 -7.76
CA HIS A 248 11.33 -20.50 -8.81
C HIS A 248 12.68 -20.52 -9.52
N HIS A 249 12.93 -21.64 -10.17
CA HIS A 249 14.00 -21.75 -11.16
C HIS A 249 13.50 -22.50 -12.42
N ILE A 250 14.23 -22.38 -13.51
CA ILE A 250 13.90 -23.02 -14.77
C ILE A 250 14.89 -24.16 -15.04
N GLU A 251 14.37 -25.37 -15.22
CA GLU A 251 15.11 -26.52 -15.67
C GLU A 251 14.85 -26.80 -17.16
N THR A 252 15.82 -27.31 -17.87
CA THR A 252 15.65 -27.74 -19.25
C THR A 252 15.82 -29.24 -19.34
N LYS A 253 14.78 -29.96 -19.77
CA LYS A 253 14.83 -31.43 -19.99
C LYS A 253 14.27 -31.79 -21.35
N ASN A 254 15.02 -32.52 -22.17
CA ASN A 254 14.59 -32.96 -23.51
C ASN A 254 14.12 -31.80 -24.41
N LYS A 255 14.80 -30.65 -24.36
CA LYS A 255 14.45 -29.42 -25.11
C LYS A 255 13.09 -28.81 -24.72
N LYS A 256 12.60 -29.12 -23.55
CA LYS A 256 11.42 -28.47 -22.93
C LYS A 256 11.88 -27.72 -21.70
N GLU A 257 11.32 -26.57 -21.47
CA GLU A 257 11.50 -25.81 -20.22
C GLU A 257 10.52 -26.32 -19.17
N ILE A 258 10.98 -26.33 -17.94
CA ILE A 258 10.24 -26.77 -16.77
C ILE A 258 10.39 -25.66 -15.74
N ILE A 259 9.27 -25.12 -15.25
CA ILE A 259 9.28 -24.17 -14.14
C ILE A 259 9.14 -24.98 -12.86
N VAL A 260 10.09 -24.83 -11.95
CA VAL A 260 10.10 -25.47 -10.63
C VAL A 260 9.91 -24.39 -9.58
N LEU A 261 8.88 -24.55 -8.72
CA LEU A 261 8.66 -23.66 -7.58
C LEU A 261 9.31 -24.27 -6.35
N ASP A 262 10.22 -23.54 -5.74
CA ASP A 262 10.99 -23.94 -4.55
C ASP A 262 10.37 -23.41 -3.27
N GLU A 263 9.77 -22.21 -3.32
CA GLU A 263 9.15 -21.53 -2.18
C GLU A 263 7.83 -20.87 -2.60
N LEU A 264 6.90 -20.81 -1.69
CA LEU A 264 5.58 -20.23 -1.91
C LEU A 264 5.39 -18.95 -1.08
N PRO A 265 4.57 -18.00 -1.56
CA PRO A 265 4.21 -16.85 -0.77
C PRO A 265 3.56 -17.24 0.56
N TYR A 266 3.81 -16.46 1.59
CA TYR A 266 3.29 -16.71 2.93
C TYR A 266 1.77 -16.84 2.96
N GLN A 267 1.26 -17.85 3.68
CA GLN A 267 -0.17 -18.21 3.80
C GLN A 267 -0.82 -18.75 2.51
N VAL A 268 -0.07 -19.06 1.49
CA VAL A 268 -0.60 -19.76 0.30
C VAL A 268 -0.67 -21.26 0.57
N ASN A 269 -1.82 -21.85 0.27
CA ASN A 269 -2.03 -23.29 0.33
C ASN A 269 -1.49 -23.92 -0.96
N LYS A 270 -0.50 -24.84 -0.82
CA LYS A 270 0.20 -25.46 -1.95
C LYS A 270 -0.73 -26.32 -2.81
N ALA A 271 -1.55 -27.17 -2.21
CA ALA A 271 -2.45 -28.06 -2.94
C ALA A 271 -3.49 -27.28 -3.77
N ARG A 272 -4.08 -26.23 -3.18
CA ARG A 272 -5.04 -25.35 -3.90
C ARG A 272 -4.37 -24.57 -5.02
N LEU A 273 -3.12 -24.14 -4.85
CA LEU A 273 -2.37 -23.47 -5.90
C LEU A 273 -2.15 -24.42 -7.08
N ILE A 274 -1.70 -25.65 -6.82
CA ILE A 274 -1.48 -26.67 -7.85
C ILE A 274 -2.78 -26.97 -8.61
N GLU A 275 -3.90 -27.19 -7.89
CA GLU A 275 -5.22 -27.41 -8.47
C GLU A 275 -5.66 -26.23 -9.36
N LEU A 276 -5.47 -24.99 -8.90
CA LEU A 276 -5.79 -23.80 -9.66
C LEU A 276 -4.98 -23.72 -10.96
N ILE A 277 -3.66 -23.93 -10.89
CA ILE A 277 -2.79 -23.93 -12.07
C ILE A 277 -3.24 -25.00 -13.08
N ALA A 278 -3.53 -26.21 -12.61
CA ALA A 278 -4.01 -27.31 -13.45
C ALA A 278 -5.35 -26.98 -14.13
N ASN A 279 -6.29 -26.36 -13.42
CA ASN A 279 -7.58 -25.92 -13.96
C ASN A 279 -7.40 -24.83 -15.02
N LEU A 280 -6.57 -23.79 -14.75
CA LEU A 280 -6.28 -22.72 -15.72
C LEU A 280 -5.64 -23.25 -17.01
N ALA A 281 -4.77 -24.26 -16.89
CA ALA A 281 -4.16 -24.93 -18.04
C ALA A 281 -5.18 -25.78 -18.83
N LYS A 282 -6.07 -26.51 -18.13
CA LYS A 282 -7.15 -27.32 -18.74
C LYS A 282 -8.16 -26.43 -19.46
N ASP A 283 -8.55 -25.32 -18.87
CA ASP A 283 -9.52 -24.36 -19.42
C ASP A 283 -8.92 -23.45 -20.49
N LYS A 284 -7.63 -23.65 -20.84
CA LYS A 284 -6.86 -22.84 -21.81
C LYS A 284 -6.81 -21.34 -21.49
N GLN A 285 -6.98 -20.98 -20.23
CA GLN A 285 -6.77 -19.60 -19.78
C GLN A 285 -5.27 -19.26 -19.71
N ILE A 286 -4.45 -20.27 -19.41
CA ILE A 286 -2.99 -20.19 -19.53
C ILE A 286 -2.54 -21.27 -20.51
N GLU A 287 -2.09 -20.82 -21.69
CA GLU A 287 -1.55 -21.71 -22.70
C GLU A 287 -0.06 -22.03 -22.42
N GLY A 288 0.44 -23.12 -22.96
CA GLY A 288 1.86 -23.48 -22.86
C GLY A 288 2.20 -24.48 -21.76
N ILE A 289 1.32 -24.76 -20.80
CA ILE A 289 1.51 -25.78 -19.76
C ILE A 289 1.15 -27.15 -20.32
N SER A 290 1.99 -28.14 -20.07
CA SER A 290 1.79 -29.56 -20.44
C SER A 290 1.30 -30.38 -19.26
N GLU A 291 1.94 -30.26 -18.12
CA GLU A 291 1.65 -31.03 -16.90
C GLU A 291 2.05 -30.26 -15.66
N VAL A 292 1.35 -30.47 -14.54
CA VAL A 292 1.69 -29.92 -13.23
C VAL A 292 1.79 -31.07 -12.24
N ARG A 293 2.88 -31.17 -11.50
CA ARG A 293 3.15 -32.22 -10.51
C ARG A 293 3.65 -31.65 -9.20
N ASP A 294 3.32 -32.30 -8.11
CA ASP A 294 3.90 -32.06 -6.79
C ASP A 294 4.97 -33.12 -6.52
N GLU A 295 6.22 -32.70 -6.44
CA GLU A 295 7.37 -33.53 -6.12
C GLU A 295 7.99 -33.15 -4.76
N SER A 296 7.23 -32.41 -3.93
CA SER A 296 7.68 -31.96 -2.62
C SER A 296 7.93 -33.14 -1.70
N ASP A 297 9.01 -33.09 -0.92
CA ASP A 297 9.41 -34.09 0.03
C ASP A 297 9.89 -33.51 1.36
N ARG A 298 10.70 -34.24 2.12
CA ARG A 298 11.25 -33.78 3.40
C ARG A 298 12.33 -32.70 3.26
N GLU A 299 12.93 -32.57 2.09
CA GLU A 299 13.98 -31.60 1.80
C GLU A 299 13.39 -30.23 1.47
N GLY A 300 12.15 -30.19 0.93
CA GLY A 300 11.50 -28.93 0.64
C GLY A 300 10.30 -29.02 -0.32
N ILE A 301 9.82 -27.85 -0.71
CA ILE A 301 8.79 -27.69 -1.70
C ILE A 301 9.41 -27.84 -3.08
N ARG A 302 8.78 -28.66 -3.93
CA ARG A 302 9.13 -28.82 -5.33
C ARG A 302 7.86 -29.02 -6.16
N VAL A 303 7.30 -27.91 -6.65
CA VAL A 303 6.15 -27.97 -7.57
C VAL A 303 6.66 -27.79 -9.00
N VAL A 304 6.43 -28.79 -9.83
CA VAL A 304 6.96 -28.91 -11.19
C VAL A 304 5.87 -28.57 -12.19
N ILE A 305 6.11 -27.58 -13.05
CA ILE A 305 5.21 -27.16 -14.13
C ILE A 305 5.94 -27.41 -15.45
N GLU A 306 5.60 -28.49 -16.15
CA GLU A 306 6.18 -28.81 -17.44
C GLU A 306 5.55 -27.98 -18.56
N LEU A 307 6.36 -27.38 -19.41
CA LEU A 307 5.89 -26.59 -20.53
C LEU A 307 5.84 -27.41 -21.82
N LYS A 308 5.01 -26.98 -22.77
CA LYS A 308 5.00 -27.50 -24.14
C LYS A 308 6.27 -27.06 -24.86
N LYS A 309 6.65 -27.79 -25.91
CA LYS A 309 7.92 -27.61 -26.61
C LYS A 309 8.20 -26.20 -27.12
N ASP A 310 7.15 -25.46 -27.49
CA ASP A 310 7.25 -24.13 -28.12
C ASP A 310 6.76 -23.01 -27.19
N ALA A 311 6.57 -23.30 -25.90
CA ALA A 311 6.14 -22.34 -24.91
C ALA A 311 7.35 -21.61 -24.28
N MET A 312 7.24 -20.30 -24.13
CA MET A 312 8.22 -19.47 -23.45
C MET A 312 7.90 -19.42 -21.95
N SER A 313 8.84 -19.83 -21.11
CA SER A 313 8.66 -19.86 -19.64
C SER A 313 8.32 -18.49 -19.07
N GLU A 314 8.92 -17.40 -19.55
CA GLU A 314 8.65 -16.05 -19.07
C GLU A 314 7.19 -15.61 -19.28
N ILE A 315 6.60 -15.94 -20.46
CA ILE A 315 5.21 -15.61 -20.76
C ILE A 315 4.27 -16.39 -19.86
N VAL A 316 4.55 -17.69 -19.66
CA VAL A 316 3.75 -18.55 -18.77
C VAL A 316 3.87 -18.07 -17.34
N LEU A 317 5.07 -17.75 -16.84
CA LEU A 317 5.29 -17.20 -15.50
C LEU A 317 4.52 -15.90 -15.27
N ASN A 318 4.57 -14.96 -16.21
CA ASN A 318 3.82 -13.70 -16.10
C ASN A 318 2.30 -13.93 -16.03
N ASN A 319 1.78 -14.90 -16.78
CA ASN A 319 0.37 -15.26 -16.70
C ASN A 319 0.04 -15.96 -15.37
N LEU A 320 0.92 -16.82 -14.86
CA LEU A 320 0.77 -17.46 -13.56
C LEU A 320 0.77 -16.44 -12.42
N TYR A 321 1.70 -15.48 -12.40
CA TYR A 321 1.71 -14.40 -11.41
C TYR A 321 0.44 -13.56 -11.44
N LYS A 322 -0.09 -13.27 -12.63
CA LYS A 322 -1.31 -12.47 -12.79
C LYS A 322 -2.57 -13.20 -12.37
N SER A 323 -2.63 -14.52 -12.56
CA SER A 323 -3.87 -15.30 -12.45
C SER A 323 -3.91 -16.23 -11.24
N THR A 324 -2.81 -16.37 -10.51
CA THR A 324 -2.71 -17.31 -9.38
C THR A 324 -2.04 -16.68 -8.15
N PRO A 325 -2.20 -17.29 -6.97
CA PRO A 325 -1.48 -16.87 -5.75
C PRO A 325 0.05 -17.08 -5.78
N MET A 326 0.66 -17.39 -6.93
CA MET A 326 2.12 -17.33 -7.08
C MET A 326 2.67 -15.92 -6.85
N GLU A 327 1.86 -14.89 -7.07
CA GLU A 327 2.08 -13.53 -6.57
C GLU A 327 0.92 -13.14 -5.66
N THR A 328 1.23 -12.73 -4.44
CA THR A 328 0.24 -12.25 -3.47
C THR A 328 0.62 -10.88 -2.93
N THR A 329 -0.37 -10.16 -2.44
CA THR A 329 -0.15 -8.89 -1.74
C THR A 329 -0.37 -9.07 -0.25
N PHE A 330 0.65 -8.76 0.55
CA PHE A 330 0.55 -8.71 2.00
C PHE A 330 0.38 -7.26 2.45
N GLY A 331 -0.79 -6.93 3.00
CA GLY A 331 -1.05 -5.61 3.58
C GLY A 331 -0.48 -5.56 4.99
N ILE A 332 0.41 -4.62 5.27
CA ILE A 332 1.02 -4.44 6.58
C ILE A 332 0.21 -3.43 7.39
N ILE A 333 -0.15 -3.81 8.62
CA ILE A 333 -0.80 -2.93 9.61
C ILE A 333 -0.17 -3.23 10.96
N LEU A 334 0.69 -2.34 11.45
CA LEU A 334 1.42 -2.50 12.70
C LEU A 334 0.55 -2.02 13.89
N LEU A 335 -0.63 -2.64 14.03
CA LEU A 335 -1.58 -2.35 15.10
C LEU A 335 -1.35 -3.30 16.28
N ALA A 336 -1.13 -2.77 17.47
CA ALA A 336 -0.99 -3.54 18.71
C ALA A 336 -1.62 -2.81 19.89
N VAL A 337 -1.84 -3.51 20.99
CA VAL A 337 -2.33 -2.92 22.25
C VAL A 337 -1.14 -2.48 23.10
N TYR A 338 -1.15 -1.24 23.55
CA TYR A 338 -0.18 -0.72 24.48
C TYR A 338 -0.90 0.06 25.59
N ASN A 339 -0.66 -0.32 26.85
CA ASN A 339 -1.32 0.26 28.01
C ASN A 339 -2.87 0.26 27.91
N LYS A 340 -3.42 -0.85 27.41
CA LYS A 340 -4.87 -1.08 27.17
C LYS A 340 -5.47 -0.23 26.05
N GLU A 341 -4.67 0.42 25.21
CA GLU A 341 -5.13 1.19 24.05
C GLU A 341 -4.62 0.56 22.75
N PRO A 342 -5.49 0.29 21.76
CA PRO A 342 -5.06 -0.14 20.45
C PRO A 342 -4.50 1.04 19.65
N LYS A 343 -3.30 0.90 19.11
CA LYS A 343 -2.64 1.96 18.33
C LYS A 343 -1.84 1.36 17.17
N VAL A 344 -1.83 2.08 16.05
CA VAL A 344 -0.91 1.80 14.94
C VAL A 344 0.42 2.45 15.26
N PHE A 345 1.49 1.66 15.21
CA PHE A 345 2.85 2.07 15.53
C PHE A 345 3.71 2.08 14.27
N ASN A 346 4.76 2.86 14.27
CA ASN A 346 5.87 2.73 13.33
C ASN A 346 6.97 1.83 13.91
N LEU A 347 7.99 1.51 13.10
CA LEU A 347 9.07 0.60 13.52
C LEU A 347 9.85 1.12 14.74
N PRO A 348 10.34 2.37 14.78
CA PRO A 348 11.04 2.89 15.95
C PRO A 348 10.23 2.81 17.25
N GLN A 349 8.93 3.10 17.18
CA GLN A 349 8.05 3.02 18.36
C GLN A 349 7.95 1.60 18.91
N LEU A 350 7.82 0.59 18.04
CA LEU A 350 7.74 -0.82 18.48
C LEU A 350 9.04 -1.28 19.13
N LEU A 351 10.20 -0.93 18.59
CA LEU A 351 11.51 -1.25 19.19
C LEU A 351 11.69 -0.55 20.54
N ASN A 352 11.30 0.71 20.65
CA ASN A 352 11.36 1.46 21.90
C ASN A 352 10.41 0.91 22.99
N ILE A 353 9.21 0.41 22.60
CA ILE A 353 8.29 -0.26 23.55
C ILE A 353 8.92 -1.55 24.08
N PHE A 354 9.52 -2.35 23.21
CA PHE A 354 10.22 -3.56 23.63
C PHE A 354 11.38 -3.24 24.58
N LEU A 355 12.21 -2.26 24.26
CA LEU A 355 13.33 -1.81 25.12
C LEU A 355 12.85 -1.31 26.49
N SER A 356 11.81 -0.49 26.50
CA SER A 356 11.19 0.00 27.74
C SER A 356 10.66 -1.14 28.60
N HIS A 357 10.05 -2.15 27.98
CA HIS A 357 9.62 -3.36 28.67
C HIS A 357 10.81 -4.14 29.24
N ARG A 358 11.89 -4.34 28.47
CA ARG A 358 13.10 -4.99 28.94
C ARG A 358 13.74 -4.26 30.12
N LYS A 359 13.87 -2.94 30.03
CA LYS A 359 14.36 -2.11 31.17
C LYS A 359 13.54 -2.36 32.43
N THR A 360 12.21 -2.35 32.30
CA THR A 360 11.29 -2.61 33.44
C THR A 360 11.49 -4.01 34.03
N VAL A 361 11.58 -5.03 33.18
CA VAL A 361 11.79 -6.43 33.61
C VAL A 361 13.12 -6.58 34.36
N ILE A 362 14.21 -6.01 33.84
CA ILE A 362 15.52 -6.13 34.49
C ILE A 362 15.56 -5.36 35.82
N ILE A 363 14.97 -4.16 35.89
CA ILE A 363 14.87 -3.40 37.15
C ILE A 363 14.12 -4.22 38.19
N ARG A 364 12.95 -4.78 37.86
CA ARG A 364 12.15 -5.59 38.81
C ARG A 364 12.87 -6.87 39.20
N ARG A 365 13.50 -7.57 38.26
CA ARG A 365 14.36 -8.71 38.55
C ARG A 365 15.49 -8.36 39.53
N THR A 366 16.17 -7.26 39.26
CA THR A 366 17.28 -6.79 40.11
C THR A 366 16.80 -6.44 41.50
N ILE A 367 15.65 -5.80 41.65
CA ILE A 367 15.03 -5.51 42.96
C ILE A 367 14.71 -6.82 43.71
N PHE A 368 14.09 -7.78 43.03
CA PHE A 368 13.75 -9.09 43.61
C PHE A 368 15.01 -9.83 44.11
N ASP A 369 16.02 -9.92 43.25
CA ASP A 369 17.28 -10.56 43.58
C ASP A 369 18.01 -9.81 44.70
N LEU A 370 17.96 -8.47 44.75
CA LEU A 370 18.51 -7.63 45.79
C LEU A 370 17.81 -7.85 47.15
N GLU A 371 16.48 -7.85 47.18
CA GLU A 371 15.72 -8.13 48.41
C GLU A 371 16.01 -9.53 48.93
N LYS A 372 16.08 -10.54 48.07
CA LYS A 372 16.46 -11.88 48.45
C LYS A 372 17.88 -11.99 48.97
N ALA A 373 18.82 -11.31 48.34
CA ALA A 373 20.22 -11.26 48.79
C ALA A 373 20.34 -10.56 50.14
N LYS A 374 19.66 -9.40 50.32
CA LYS A 374 19.62 -8.68 51.61
C LYS A 374 18.99 -9.48 52.72
N ALA A 375 17.89 -10.17 52.45
CA ALA A 375 17.23 -11.03 53.43
C ALA A 375 18.15 -12.20 53.83
N ARG A 376 18.91 -12.78 52.89
CA ARG A 376 19.88 -13.82 53.20
C ARG A 376 21.08 -13.31 53.96
N ALA A 377 21.64 -12.19 53.55
CA ALA A 377 22.77 -11.50 54.24
C ALA A 377 22.40 -11.13 55.68
N HIS A 378 21.19 -10.60 55.92
CA HIS A 378 20.66 -10.32 57.24
C HIS A 378 20.61 -11.57 58.16
N ILE A 379 20.22 -12.72 57.65
CA ILE A 379 20.25 -13.96 58.42
C ILE A 379 21.69 -14.36 58.73
N LEU A 380 22.60 -14.31 57.76
CA LEU A 380 24.00 -14.66 57.92
C LEU A 380 24.71 -13.75 58.94
N GLU A 381 24.39 -12.47 58.97
CA GLU A 381 24.91 -11.47 59.93
C GLU A 381 24.53 -11.91 61.36
N GLY A 382 23.26 -12.25 61.58
CA GLY A 382 22.83 -12.79 62.90
C GLY A 382 23.52 -14.10 63.28
N LEU A 383 23.70 -15.01 62.34
CA LEU A 383 24.42 -16.27 62.55
C LEU A 383 25.92 -15.99 62.85
N LYS A 384 26.54 -15.01 62.23
CA LYS A 384 27.93 -14.60 62.55
C LYS A 384 28.07 -14.09 63.97
N ILE A 385 27.15 -13.19 64.38
CA ILE A 385 27.11 -12.68 65.77
C ILE A 385 26.95 -13.85 66.76
N ALA A 386 26.09 -14.84 66.45
CA ALA A 386 25.92 -16.00 67.30
C ALA A 386 27.15 -16.89 67.37
N LEU A 387 27.89 -17.11 66.30
CA LEU A 387 29.10 -17.91 66.25
C LEU A 387 30.28 -17.22 66.99
N ASP A 388 30.37 -15.89 66.89
CA ASP A 388 31.36 -15.11 67.60
C ASP A 388 31.15 -15.12 69.13
N ASN A 389 29.88 -15.38 69.59
CA ASN A 389 29.49 -15.42 71.00
C ASN A 389 28.84 -16.75 71.39
N ILE A 390 29.32 -17.87 70.84
CA ILE A 390 28.64 -19.15 70.87
C ILE A 390 28.35 -19.66 72.28
N ASP A 391 29.33 -19.49 73.21
CA ASP A 391 29.17 -19.97 74.60
C ASP A 391 28.03 -19.22 75.31
N GLU A 392 27.89 -17.93 75.07
CA GLU A 392 26.84 -17.09 75.66
C GLU A 392 25.47 -17.45 75.03
N VAL A 393 25.43 -17.61 73.72
CA VAL A 393 24.21 -18.06 72.99
C VAL A 393 23.70 -19.40 73.50
N VAL A 394 24.59 -20.40 73.65
CA VAL A 394 24.22 -21.70 74.18
C VAL A 394 23.72 -21.62 75.62
N ARG A 395 24.35 -20.78 76.43
CA ARG A 395 23.93 -20.52 77.81
C ARG A 395 22.54 -19.93 77.88
N ILE A 396 22.23 -18.92 77.05
CA ILE A 396 20.91 -18.28 77.01
C ILE A 396 19.84 -19.29 76.54
N ILE A 397 20.10 -20.04 75.50
CA ILE A 397 19.15 -21.04 74.99
C ILE A 397 18.84 -22.12 76.02
N ARG A 398 19.86 -22.59 76.77
CA ARG A 398 19.68 -23.61 77.86
C ARG A 398 19.00 -23.07 79.10
N ALA A 399 19.10 -21.72 79.32
CA ALA A 399 18.46 -21.10 80.47
C ALA A 399 16.98 -20.74 80.24
N SER A 400 16.57 -20.65 78.98
CA SER A 400 15.19 -20.29 78.58
C SER A 400 14.25 -21.51 78.76
N ALA A 401 13.03 -21.22 79.16
CA ALA A 401 11.99 -22.26 79.40
C ALA A 401 11.31 -22.69 78.08
N ASN A 402 11.31 -21.92 77.05
CA ASN A 402 10.72 -22.16 75.77
C ASN A 402 11.40 -21.35 74.66
N ASP A 403 11.07 -21.63 73.37
CA ASP A 403 11.64 -20.97 72.18
C ASP A 403 11.35 -19.46 72.14
N THR A 404 10.18 -19.01 72.64
CA THR A 404 9.80 -17.60 72.65
C THR A 404 10.69 -16.80 73.58
N GLU A 405 10.90 -17.29 74.80
CA GLU A 405 11.77 -16.68 75.82
C GLU A 405 13.26 -16.67 75.36
N ALA A 406 13.71 -17.76 74.71
CA ALA A 406 15.05 -17.82 74.15
C ALA A 406 15.23 -16.76 73.07
N LYS A 407 14.24 -16.58 72.21
CA LYS A 407 14.22 -15.59 71.14
C LYS A 407 14.27 -14.18 71.67
N GLU A 408 13.39 -13.82 72.58
CA GLU A 408 13.39 -12.51 73.26
C GLU A 408 14.70 -12.20 73.99
N SER A 409 15.29 -13.21 74.62
CA SER A 409 16.60 -13.06 75.33
C SER A 409 17.76 -12.82 74.38
N LEU A 410 17.78 -13.50 73.22
CA LEU A 410 18.77 -13.29 72.16
C LEU A 410 18.62 -11.90 71.51
N GLU A 411 17.37 -11.49 71.21
CA GLU A 411 17.05 -10.16 70.66
C GLU A 411 17.55 -9.02 71.58
N ASN A 412 17.16 -9.13 72.85
CA ASN A 412 17.56 -8.13 73.89
C ASN A 412 19.05 -8.10 74.10
N ARG A 413 19.74 -9.24 74.07
CA ARG A 413 21.15 -9.33 74.42
C ARG A 413 22.09 -8.85 73.29
N PHE A 414 21.78 -9.26 72.07
CA PHE A 414 22.65 -9.07 70.91
C PHE A 414 22.12 -8.05 69.90
N GLY A 415 20.94 -7.46 70.16
CA GLY A 415 20.29 -6.51 69.22
C GLY A 415 19.82 -7.18 67.93
N LEU A 416 19.51 -8.47 67.98
CA LEU A 416 19.08 -9.27 66.82
C LEU A 416 17.62 -9.02 66.45
N SER A 417 17.30 -9.20 65.19
CA SER A 417 15.89 -9.23 64.77
C SER A 417 15.25 -10.59 65.08
N ALA A 418 13.92 -10.59 65.11
CA ALA A 418 13.15 -11.84 65.32
C ALA A 418 13.48 -12.94 64.30
N ILE A 419 13.79 -12.54 63.05
CA ILE A 419 14.19 -13.47 61.99
C ILE A 419 15.60 -14.02 62.23
N GLN A 420 16.52 -13.20 62.68
CA GLN A 420 17.89 -13.63 63.04
C GLN A 420 17.88 -14.57 64.25
N SER A 421 17.15 -14.22 65.33
CA SER A 421 17.00 -15.03 66.50
C SER A 421 16.37 -16.41 66.20
N GLN A 422 15.36 -16.44 65.35
CA GLN A 422 14.76 -17.71 64.87
C GLN A 422 15.75 -18.57 64.10
N ALA A 423 16.53 -17.95 63.18
CA ALA A 423 17.56 -18.68 62.42
C ALA A 423 18.68 -19.25 63.30
N ILE A 424 19.00 -18.60 64.40
CA ILE A 424 19.95 -19.11 65.41
C ILE A 424 19.36 -20.33 66.16
N LEU A 425 18.11 -20.30 66.56
CA LEU A 425 17.44 -21.40 67.21
C LEU A 425 17.31 -22.63 66.32
N ASP A 426 17.04 -22.40 65.00
CA ASP A 426 16.95 -23.44 63.98
C ASP A 426 18.33 -24.01 63.56
N MET A 427 19.44 -23.46 64.06
CA MET A 427 20.79 -23.86 63.70
C MET A 427 21.14 -25.24 64.23
N ARG A 428 21.52 -26.16 63.40
CA ARG A 428 21.98 -27.50 63.78
C ARG A 428 23.37 -27.44 64.42
N LEU A 429 23.58 -28.25 65.50
CA LEU A 429 24.86 -28.34 66.20
C LEU A 429 26.08 -28.61 65.26
N GLY A 430 25.89 -29.35 64.17
CA GLY A 430 26.96 -29.61 63.19
C GLY A 430 27.44 -28.38 62.43
N ARG A 431 26.73 -27.25 62.49
CA ARG A 431 27.15 -25.99 61.89
C ARG A 431 28.06 -25.13 62.79
N LEU A 432 28.35 -25.60 64.01
CA LEU A 432 29.24 -24.92 64.96
C LEU A 432 30.73 -25.23 64.73
N THR A 433 31.07 -26.05 63.74
CA THR A 433 32.49 -26.36 63.44
C THR A 433 33.22 -25.24 62.76
N GLY A 434 34.54 -25.09 62.98
CA GLY A 434 35.37 -24.03 62.34
C GLY A 434 35.25 -23.94 60.81
N LEU A 435 35.22 -25.12 60.13
CA LEU A 435 35.06 -25.21 58.68
C LEU A 435 33.70 -24.65 58.19
N GLN A 436 32.63 -24.75 58.99
CA GLN A 436 31.32 -24.19 58.64
C GLN A 436 31.28 -22.68 58.89
N ARG A 437 32.02 -22.16 59.86
CA ARG A 437 32.19 -20.74 60.11
C ARG A 437 32.84 -20.07 58.88
N ASP A 438 33.96 -20.60 58.40
CA ASP A 438 34.65 -20.08 57.23
C ASP A 438 33.75 -20.03 55.99
N LYS A 439 32.87 -21.07 55.81
CA LYS A 439 31.90 -21.08 54.71
C LYS A 439 30.81 -20.01 54.86
N LEU A 440 30.31 -19.75 56.06
CA LEU A 440 29.31 -18.70 56.30
C LEU A 440 29.90 -17.33 56.08
N GLU A 441 31.18 -17.08 56.48
CA GLU A 441 31.90 -15.83 56.24
C GLU A 441 32.14 -15.62 54.75
N ALA A 442 32.51 -16.64 53.99
CA ALA A 442 32.65 -16.59 52.52
C ALA A 442 31.32 -16.31 51.84
N GLU A 443 30.23 -17.02 52.19
CA GLU A 443 28.88 -16.79 51.67
C GLU A 443 28.43 -15.34 51.94
N TYR A 444 28.69 -14.80 53.16
CA TYR A 444 28.33 -13.43 53.49
C TYR A 444 29.12 -12.44 52.65
N ALA A 445 30.43 -12.63 52.47
CA ALA A 445 31.27 -11.76 51.64
C ALA A 445 30.82 -11.75 50.18
N GLU A 446 30.53 -12.91 49.60
CA GLU A 446 29.98 -13.04 48.24
C GLU A 446 28.64 -12.29 48.09
N LEU A 447 27.73 -12.45 49.06
CA LEU A 447 26.46 -11.73 49.06
C LEU A 447 26.62 -10.24 49.18
N MET A 448 27.58 -9.73 49.97
CA MET A 448 27.85 -8.29 50.06
C MET A 448 28.35 -7.71 48.74
N ILE A 449 29.19 -8.46 47.99
CA ILE A 449 29.65 -8.08 46.68
C ILE A 449 28.45 -8.05 45.72
N LEU A 450 27.62 -9.09 45.73
CA LEU A 450 26.41 -9.19 44.90
C LEU A 450 25.41 -8.06 45.17
N ILE A 451 25.17 -7.74 46.46
CA ILE A 451 24.31 -6.63 46.87
C ILE A 451 24.85 -5.29 46.32
N ALA A 452 26.15 -5.05 46.44
CA ALA A 452 26.77 -3.84 45.92
C ALA A 452 26.65 -3.74 44.39
N GLU A 453 26.80 -4.87 43.69
CA GLU A 453 26.60 -4.96 42.22
C GLU A 453 25.17 -4.66 41.84
N LEU A 454 24.17 -5.34 42.43
CA LEU A 454 22.75 -5.15 42.16
C LEU A 454 22.31 -3.69 42.47
N GLU A 455 22.78 -3.09 43.57
CA GLU A 455 22.53 -1.67 43.86
C GLU A 455 23.18 -0.73 42.84
N SER A 456 24.33 -1.09 42.29
CA SER A 456 24.99 -0.31 41.26
C SER A 456 24.23 -0.33 39.94
N ILE A 457 23.62 -1.47 39.59
CA ILE A 457 22.78 -1.63 38.40
C ILE A 457 21.56 -0.70 38.50
N LEU A 458 20.89 -0.68 39.66
CA LEU A 458 19.73 0.20 39.88
C LEU A 458 20.03 1.69 39.84
N LYS A 459 21.28 2.08 40.07
CA LYS A 459 21.72 3.49 40.08
C LYS A 459 22.29 4.00 38.75
N SER A 460 22.62 3.09 37.80
CA SER A 460 23.27 3.45 36.53
C SER A 460 22.49 2.93 35.35
N GLU A 461 21.95 3.84 34.52
CA GLU A 461 21.31 3.49 33.27
C GLU A 461 22.28 2.85 32.26
N GLU A 462 23.56 3.24 32.30
CA GLU A 462 24.59 2.64 31.43
C GLU A 462 24.77 1.14 31.74
N LYS A 463 24.84 0.77 33.03
CA LYS A 463 24.91 -0.66 33.43
C LYS A 463 23.68 -1.43 33.06
N LEU A 464 22.51 -0.81 33.23
CA LEU A 464 21.23 -1.42 32.80
C LEU A 464 21.22 -1.68 31.29
N ASN A 465 21.62 -0.69 30.49
CA ASN A 465 21.72 -0.83 29.03
C ASN A 465 22.76 -1.88 28.62
N GLN A 466 23.91 -1.98 29.37
CA GLN A 466 24.91 -3.03 29.10
C GLN A 466 24.34 -4.44 29.34
N ILE A 467 23.62 -4.64 30.42
CA ILE A 467 22.96 -5.95 30.70
C ILE A 467 21.97 -6.31 29.56
N ILE A 468 21.22 -5.33 29.08
CA ILE A 468 20.30 -5.57 27.96
C ILE A 468 21.09 -5.98 26.71
N LYS A 469 22.18 -5.27 26.39
CA LYS A 469 23.04 -5.62 25.24
C LYS A 469 23.59 -7.05 25.36
N ASP A 470 24.14 -7.41 26.52
CA ASP A 470 24.72 -8.73 26.75
C ASP A 470 23.68 -9.84 26.61
N GLU A 471 22.46 -9.61 27.12
CA GLU A 471 21.34 -10.57 26.96
C GLU A 471 20.87 -10.69 25.52
N LEU A 472 20.83 -9.58 24.74
CA LEU A 472 20.44 -9.60 23.33
C LEU A 472 21.49 -10.30 22.47
N ILE A 473 22.78 -10.11 22.77
CA ILE A 473 23.89 -10.81 22.10
C ILE A 473 23.81 -12.31 22.40
N GLU A 474 23.55 -12.71 23.66
CA GLU A 474 23.33 -14.11 24.02
C GLU A 474 22.18 -14.77 23.23
N ILE A 475 21.07 -14.04 23.06
CA ILE A 475 19.93 -14.51 22.25
C ILE A 475 20.31 -14.60 20.78
N GLN A 476 21.04 -13.64 20.26
CA GLN A 476 21.51 -13.62 18.86
C GLN A 476 22.39 -14.85 18.57
N GLU A 477 23.39 -15.12 19.41
CA GLU A 477 24.28 -16.25 19.24
C GLU A 477 23.55 -17.62 19.29
N LYS A 478 22.52 -17.73 20.11
CA LYS A 478 21.79 -18.97 20.29
C LYS A 478 20.72 -19.26 19.26
N PHE A 479 20.05 -18.23 18.73
CA PHE A 479 18.81 -18.38 17.97
C PHE A 479 18.78 -17.65 16.62
N SER A 480 19.80 -16.88 16.27
CA SER A 480 19.84 -16.22 14.97
C SER A 480 19.93 -17.27 13.86
N THR A 481 19.21 -17.00 12.78
CA THR A 481 19.20 -17.81 11.55
C THR A 481 19.25 -16.89 10.34
N ASP A 482 19.68 -17.41 9.22
CA ASP A 482 19.71 -16.66 7.98
C ASP A 482 18.31 -16.21 7.55
N ARG A 483 18.26 -15.13 6.77
CA ARG A 483 17.05 -14.64 6.12
C ARG A 483 16.54 -15.70 5.14
N ARG A 484 15.23 -15.88 5.10
CA ARG A 484 14.55 -16.81 4.18
C ARG A 484 13.97 -16.09 2.98
N THR A 485 13.41 -14.89 3.19
CA THR A 485 12.73 -14.13 2.15
C THR A 485 13.69 -13.20 1.44
N ASP A 486 13.84 -13.34 0.13
CA ASP A 486 14.62 -12.43 -0.69
C ASP A 486 13.86 -11.11 -0.91
N ILE A 487 14.59 -10.02 -1.09
CA ILE A 487 14.02 -8.70 -1.42
C ILE A 487 14.68 -8.23 -2.72
N GLU A 488 13.87 -8.09 -3.75
CA GLU A 488 14.29 -7.56 -5.04
C GLU A 488 13.71 -6.18 -5.26
N ASP A 489 14.51 -5.29 -5.81
CA ASP A 489 14.04 -3.99 -6.25
C ASP A 489 13.14 -4.21 -7.48
N SER A 490 11.90 -3.76 -7.37
CA SER A 490 10.97 -3.89 -8.48
C SER A 490 11.31 -2.83 -9.52
N TYR A 491 11.46 -3.25 -10.78
CA TYR A 491 11.52 -2.30 -11.91
C TYR A 491 10.27 -1.41 -12.01
N ASP A 492 9.17 -1.79 -11.36
CA ASP A 492 7.95 -0.98 -11.22
C ASP A 492 8.05 0.08 -10.10
N GLU A 493 9.13 0.06 -9.28
CA GLU A 493 9.35 1.00 -8.17
C GLU A 493 10.50 1.98 -8.40
N ILE A 494 11.42 1.67 -9.29
CA ILE A 494 12.05 2.66 -10.12
C ILE A 494 10.90 3.08 -11.01
N ASP A 495 10.36 4.27 -10.80
CA ASP A 495 9.30 4.77 -11.66
C ASP A 495 9.78 4.47 -13.08
N ILE A 496 9.03 3.69 -13.85
CA ILE A 496 9.36 3.46 -15.27
C ILE A 496 9.53 4.84 -15.91
N GLU A 497 8.89 5.84 -15.34
CA GLU A 497 9.02 7.25 -15.63
C GLU A 497 10.46 7.76 -15.41
N ASP A 498 11.16 7.36 -14.33
CA ASP A 498 12.55 7.76 -14.04
C ASP A 498 13.59 7.10 -14.98
N LEU A 499 13.25 5.95 -15.58
CA LEU A 499 14.10 5.24 -16.54
C LEU A 499 13.82 5.67 -18.00
N ILE A 500 12.70 6.34 -18.25
CA ILE A 500 12.32 6.81 -19.57
C ILE A 500 12.66 8.29 -19.64
N PRO A 501 13.51 8.72 -20.58
CA PRO A 501 13.78 10.14 -20.74
C PRO A 501 12.48 10.90 -21.03
N ASN A 502 12.30 12.05 -20.38
CA ASN A 502 11.14 12.90 -20.60
C ASN A 502 11.34 13.66 -21.91
N GLU A 503 10.91 13.07 -23.02
CA GLU A 503 11.06 13.60 -24.36
C GLU A 503 9.71 13.99 -24.97
N PRO A 504 9.66 15.06 -25.78
CA PRO A 504 8.45 15.41 -26.49
C PRO A 504 8.14 14.38 -27.58
N MET A 505 6.95 13.82 -27.50
CA MET A 505 6.41 12.82 -28.43
C MET A 505 5.20 13.39 -29.17
N VAL A 506 5.10 13.03 -30.43
CA VAL A 506 3.88 13.26 -31.21
C VAL A 506 2.94 12.10 -30.96
N VAL A 507 1.80 12.35 -30.35
CA VAL A 507 0.73 11.38 -30.17
C VAL A 507 -0.30 11.56 -31.27
N THR A 508 -0.60 10.49 -31.99
CA THR A 508 -1.61 10.48 -33.03
C THR A 508 -2.70 9.48 -32.68
N ILE A 509 -3.96 9.90 -32.85
CA ILE A 509 -5.13 9.08 -32.60
C ILE A 509 -6.01 9.15 -33.84
N THR A 510 -6.38 7.97 -34.34
CA THR A 510 -7.23 7.90 -35.53
C THR A 510 -8.72 7.82 -35.13
N HIS A 511 -9.60 8.14 -36.08
CA HIS A 511 -11.05 8.07 -35.90
C HIS A 511 -11.54 6.69 -35.46
N ASN A 512 -10.89 5.63 -35.93
CA ASN A 512 -11.17 4.26 -35.51
C ASN A 512 -10.52 3.86 -34.17
N GLY A 513 -9.94 4.83 -33.43
CA GLY A 513 -9.40 4.65 -32.08
C GLY A 513 -8.04 3.96 -32.02
N TYR A 514 -7.22 4.01 -33.09
CA TYR A 514 -5.83 3.58 -33.03
C TYR A 514 -4.94 4.69 -32.53
N VAL A 515 -4.05 4.39 -31.59
CA VAL A 515 -3.12 5.35 -30.99
C VAL A 515 -1.68 4.88 -31.17
N LYS A 516 -0.79 5.81 -31.43
CA LYS A 516 0.65 5.63 -31.42
C LYS A 516 1.35 6.87 -30.93
N ARG A 517 2.58 6.72 -30.45
CA ARG A 517 3.51 7.83 -30.21
C ARG A 517 4.70 7.72 -31.16
N VAL A 518 5.23 8.86 -31.55
CA VAL A 518 6.40 8.96 -32.45
C VAL A 518 7.31 10.06 -31.88
N PRO A 519 8.62 9.83 -31.72
CA PRO A 519 9.52 10.88 -31.28
C PRO A 519 9.46 12.08 -32.24
N ILE A 520 9.41 13.30 -31.66
CA ILE A 520 9.33 14.52 -32.47
C ILE A 520 10.50 14.63 -33.47
N LYS A 521 11.66 14.10 -33.09
CA LYS A 521 12.86 14.01 -33.96
C LYS A 521 12.64 13.22 -35.25
N SER A 522 11.67 12.30 -35.26
CA SER A 522 11.30 11.57 -36.48
C SER A 522 10.57 12.43 -37.51
N TYR A 523 10.15 13.62 -37.14
CA TYR A 523 9.56 14.64 -37.99
C TYR A 523 10.58 15.72 -38.38
N GLU A 524 11.88 15.57 -38.03
CA GLU A 524 12.94 16.53 -38.44
C GLU A 524 13.16 16.53 -39.94
N LYS A 525 13.44 17.72 -40.42
CA LYS A 525 13.60 18.20 -41.80
C LYS A 525 14.44 17.22 -42.67
N GLN A 526 13.86 16.80 -43.79
CA GLN A 526 14.64 16.25 -44.88
C GLN A 526 15.27 17.39 -45.70
N LYS A 527 16.55 17.28 -45.95
CA LYS A 527 17.24 18.17 -46.90
C LYS A 527 16.73 17.97 -48.34
N ARG A 528 16.66 19.03 -49.11
CA ARG A 528 16.22 19.19 -50.51
C ARG A 528 16.17 17.87 -51.33
N GLY A 529 15.01 17.64 -51.97
CA GLY A 529 14.85 16.69 -53.08
C GLY A 529 14.06 15.43 -52.78
N GLY A 530 13.44 15.29 -51.61
CA GLY A 530 12.61 14.13 -51.26
C GLY A 530 11.14 14.36 -51.57
N LYS A 531 10.50 13.46 -52.33
CA LYS A 531 9.04 13.40 -52.47
C LYS A 531 8.43 13.25 -51.09
N GLY A 532 7.42 14.08 -50.77
CA GLY A 532 6.70 14.09 -49.50
C GLY A 532 6.40 12.64 -49.02
N LYS A 533 6.66 12.36 -47.75
CA LYS A 533 6.40 11.04 -47.12
C LYS A 533 5.05 11.07 -46.48
N VAL A 534 4.17 10.14 -46.91
CA VAL A 534 2.86 9.89 -46.32
C VAL A 534 3.02 9.69 -44.80
N ALA A 535 2.34 10.48 -43.99
CA ALA A 535 2.42 10.44 -42.51
C ALA A 535 1.80 9.18 -41.90
N VAL A 536 0.85 8.54 -42.55
CA VAL A 536 0.20 7.30 -42.10
C VAL A 536 -0.35 6.58 -43.34
N THR A 537 -0.08 5.29 -43.49
CA THR A 537 -0.88 4.41 -44.34
C THR A 537 -2.11 4.01 -43.56
N THR A 538 -3.16 4.80 -43.66
CA THR A 538 -4.47 4.41 -43.18
C THR A 538 -5.17 3.53 -44.24
N HIS A 539 -6.05 2.63 -43.82
CA HIS A 539 -7.04 2.07 -44.74
C HIS A 539 -7.93 3.20 -45.27
N ASP A 540 -8.51 3.07 -46.45
CA ASP A 540 -9.30 4.11 -47.14
C ASP A 540 -10.39 4.77 -46.28
N ASP A 541 -10.72 4.19 -45.09
CA ASP A 541 -11.80 4.58 -44.18
C ASP A 541 -11.35 5.10 -42.79
N ASP A 542 -10.05 5.39 -42.57
CA ASP A 542 -9.56 5.91 -41.27
C ASP A 542 -8.68 7.17 -41.46
N PHE A 543 -8.73 8.11 -40.53
CA PHE A 543 -7.91 9.34 -40.58
C PHE A 543 -7.43 9.74 -39.19
N ILE A 544 -6.43 10.57 -39.11
CA ILE A 544 -5.94 11.13 -37.83
C ILE A 544 -6.97 12.16 -37.35
N GLU A 545 -7.67 11.81 -36.27
CA GLU A 545 -8.65 12.70 -35.64
C GLU A 545 -7.97 13.64 -34.62
N LYS A 546 -7.00 13.13 -33.85
CA LYS A 546 -6.29 13.93 -32.87
C LYS A 546 -4.78 13.80 -33.07
N PHE A 547 -4.13 14.94 -33.02
CA PHE A 547 -2.69 15.10 -33.18
C PHE A 547 -2.22 16.17 -32.19
N PHE A 548 -1.32 15.81 -31.28
CA PHE A 548 -0.76 16.75 -30.31
C PHE A 548 0.62 16.29 -29.85
N VAL A 549 1.41 17.24 -29.37
CA VAL A 549 2.69 16.98 -28.72
C VAL A 549 2.46 16.86 -27.23
N SER A 550 3.02 15.83 -26.63
CA SER A 550 2.95 15.59 -25.19
C SER A 550 4.24 14.88 -24.76
N ASN A 551 4.76 15.22 -23.61
CA ASN A 551 5.96 14.57 -23.11
C ASN A 551 5.69 13.11 -22.70
N THR A 552 6.72 12.28 -22.72
CA THR A 552 6.60 10.86 -22.35
C THR A 552 6.02 10.66 -20.96
N HIS A 553 6.26 11.56 -20.02
CA HIS A 553 5.77 11.51 -18.64
C HIS A 553 4.35 12.09 -18.44
N ASP A 554 3.79 12.77 -19.44
CA ASP A 554 2.45 13.33 -19.34
C ASP A 554 1.40 12.24 -19.21
N THR A 555 0.28 12.58 -18.60
CA THR A 555 -0.88 11.71 -18.46
C THR A 555 -1.96 12.09 -19.45
N LEU A 556 -2.44 11.14 -20.24
CA LEU A 556 -3.62 11.33 -21.07
C LEU A 556 -4.87 10.95 -20.28
N MET A 557 -5.82 11.84 -20.19
CA MET A 557 -7.14 11.61 -19.63
C MET A 557 -8.13 11.30 -20.76
N PHE A 558 -8.77 10.15 -20.68
CA PHE A 558 -9.78 9.70 -21.65
C PHE A 558 -11.16 9.87 -21.00
N VAL A 559 -11.95 10.79 -21.52
CA VAL A 559 -13.33 11.05 -21.07
C VAL A 559 -14.29 10.29 -21.98
N THR A 560 -15.22 9.53 -21.39
CA THR A 560 -16.16 8.70 -22.14
C THR A 560 -17.57 9.27 -22.15
N ASN A 561 -18.38 8.83 -23.11
CA ASN A 561 -19.80 9.20 -23.24
C ASN A 561 -20.61 8.86 -21.98
N MET A 562 -20.20 7.83 -21.22
CA MET A 562 -20.85 7.40 -19.97
C MET A 562 -20.39 8.16 -18.73
N GLY A 563 -19.58 9.23 -18.89
CA GLY A 563 -19.10 10.04 -17.78
C GLY A 563 -18.04 9.36 -16.91
N GLN A 564 -17.32 8.39 -17.49
CA GLN A 564 -16.11 7.80 -16.88
C GLN A 564 -14.87 8.52 -17.38
N LEU A 565 -13.82 8.51 -16.57
CA LEU A 565 -12.51 9.05 -16.90
C LEU A 565 -11.46 7.97 -16.64
N TYR A 566 -10.62 7.72 -17.65
CA TYR A 566 -9.49 6.80 -17.59
C TYR A 566 -8.19 7.56 -17.81
N TRP A 567 -7.08 6.95 -17.37
CA TRP A 567 -5.74 7.55 -17.50
C TRP A 567 -4.81 6.60 -18.23
N LEU A 568 -3.92 7.16 -19.01
CA LEU A 568 -2.82 6.44 -19.63
C LEU A 568 -1.59 7.37 -19.70
N LYS A 569 -0.47 6.92 -19.19
CA LYS A 569 0.81 7.62 -19.38
C LYS A 569 1.26 7.53 -20.84
N VAL A 570 1.79 8.61 -21.39
CA VAL A 570 2.23 8.68 -22.80
C VAL A 570 3.27 7.60 -23.10
N TYR A 571 4.20 7.31 -22.17
CA TYR A 571 5.20 6.27 -22.38
C TYR A 571 4.61 4.85 -22.53
N ARG A 572 3.38 4.59 -22.07
CA ARG A 572 2.68 3.30 -22.25
C ARG A 572 2.03 3.14 -23.62
N ILE A 573 1.93 4.22 -24.39
CA ILE A 573 1.49 4.15 -25.77
C ILE A 573 2.62 3.53 -26.60
N PRO A 574 2.33 2.53 -27.46
CA PRO A 574 3.36 1.91 -28.26
C PRO A 574 4.04 2.93 -29.16
N GLU A 575 5.35 2.92 -29.15
CA GLU A 575 6.16 3.69 -30.08
C GLU A 575 6.06 3.04 -31.46
N GLY A 576 5.83 3.85 -32.47
CA GLY A 576 5.69 3.37 -33.84
C GLY A 576 6.46 4.22 -34.83
N SER A 577 6.73 3.68 -36.02
CA SER A 577 7.17 4.48 -37.14
C SER A 577 6.06 5.42 -37.60
N ARG A 578 6.39 6.45 -38.35
CA ARG A 578 5.41 7.41 -38.94
C ARG A 578 4.31 6.69 -39.70
N THR A 579 4.61 5.61 -40.39
CA THR A 579 3.67 4.80 -41.21
C THR A 579 2.97 3.67 -40.45
N ALA A 580 3.34 3.39 -39.17
CA ALA A 580 2.72 2.32 -38.39
C ALA A 580 1.25 2.66 -38.06
N LYS A 581 0.37 1.65 -38.05
CA LYS A 581 -1.05 1.80 -37.71
C LYS A 581 -1.30 2.16 -36.24
N GLY A 582 -0.39 1.81 -35.32
CA GLY A 582 -0.59 1.95 -33.89
C GLY A 582 -1.37 0.79 -33.29
N LYS A 583 -1.83 0.96 -32.03
CA LYS A 583 -2.59 -0.03 -31.25
C LYS A 583 -3.95 0.55 -30.89
N ALA A 584 -4.99 -0.28 -30.94
CA ALA A 584 -6.32 0.17 -30.55
C ALA A 584 -6.35 0.56 -29.06
N VAL A 585 -6.92 1.73 -28.74
CA VAL A 585 -7.01 2.28 -27.37
C VAL A 585 -7.72 1.32 -26.42
N VAL A 586 -8.72 0.58 -26.90
CA VAL A 586 -9.46 -0.44 -26.14
C VAL A 586 -8.56 -1.55 -25.58
N ASN A 587 -7.36 -1.74 -26.16
CA ASN A 587 -6.37 -2.70 -25.64
C ASN A 587 -5.41 -2.07 -24.62
N LEU A 588 -5.48 -0.77 -24.39
CA LEU A 588 -4.63 -0.04 -23.47
C LEU A 588 -5.36 0.42 -22.20
N ILE A 589 -6.68 0.63 -22.29
CA ILE A 589 -7.55 1.01 -21.18
C ILE A 589 -8.77 0.07 -21.11
N ASN A 590 -9.26 -0.19 -19.90
CA ASN A 590 -10.36 -1.13 -19.66
C ASN A 590 -11.72 -0.45 -19.86
N LEU A 591 -12.11 -0.21 -21.12
CA LEU A 591 -13.43 0.33 -21.45
C LEU A 591 -14.52 -0.71 -21.18
N ARG A 592 -15.70 -0.24 -20.79
CA ARG A 592 -16.91 -1.06 -20.66
C ARG A 592 -17.53 -1.34 -22.04
N PRO A 593 -18.39 -2.35 -22.17
CA PRO A 593 -19.19 -2.52 -23.39
C PRO A 593 -19.97 -1.22 -23.71
N ASP A 594 -20.01 -0.85 -24.98
CA ASP A 594 -20.72 0.34 -25.52
C ASP A 594 -20.17 1.70 -25.05
N GLU A 595 -19.06 1.72 -24.31
CA GLU A 595 -18.39 2.94 -23.88
C GLU A 595 -17.52 3.50 -25.02
N LYS A 596 -17.70 4.79 -25.33
CA LYS A 596 -16.97 5.51 -26.40
C LYS A 596 -16.14 6.62 -25.80
N ILE A 597 -14.94 6.83 -26.33
CA ILE A 597 -14.09 7.95 -25.96
C ILE A 597 -14.61 9.19 -26.69
N MET A 598 -14.96 10.22 -25.93
CA MET A 598 -15.44 11.50 -26.46
C MET A 598 -14.31 12.55 -26.49
N GLU A 599 -13.45 12.53 -25.47
CA GLU A 599 -12.36 13.52 -25.42
C GLU A 599 -11.09 12.89 -24.84
N ILE A 600 -9.92 13.38 -25.32
CA ILE A 600 -8.60 12.97 -24.83
C ILE A 600 -7.82 14.22 -24.52
N ILE A 601 -7.41 14.35 -23.27
CA ILE A 601 -6.82 15.56 -22.73
C ILE A 601 -5.45 15.24 -22.17
N PRO A 602 -4.37 15.74 -22.76
CA PRO A 602 -3.04 15.62 -22.17
C PRO A 602 -2.92 16.55 -20.97
N THR A 603 -2.34 16.07 -19.89
CA THR A 603 -2.03 16.87 -18.71
C THR A 603 -0.65 16.48 -18.17
N PRO A 604 0.24 17.44 -17.93
CA PRO A 604 1.53 17.20 -17.30
C PRO A 604 1.35 16.90 -15.79
N ASP A 605 0.39 17.59 -15.17
CA ASP A 605 0.10 17.53 -13.74
C ASP A 605 -1.40 17.68 -13.44
N PHE A 606 -1.78 17.49 -12.17
CA PHE A 606 -3.15 17.69 -11.69
C PHE A 606 -3.24 18.97 -10.84
N ASP A 607 -2.95 20.10 -11.44
CA ASP A 607 -2.93 21.42 -10.81
C ASP A 607 -4.31 21.80 -10.24
N GLU A 608 -4.34 22.17 -8.96
CA GLU A 608 -5.57 22.61 -8.28
C GLU A 608 -6.17 23.90 -8.83
N SER A 609 -5.36 24.74 -9.50
CA SER A 609 -5.82 25.98 -10.13
C SER A 609 -6.65 25.72 -11.38
N LYS A 610 -6.56 24.53 -11.98
CA LYS A 610 -7.27 24.13 -13.19
C LYS A 610 -8.49 23.29 -12.87
N SER A 611 -9.48 23.39 -13.74
CA SER A 611 -10.71 22.62 -13.65
C SER A 611 -11.00 21.86 -14.93
N LEU A 612 -11.58 20.66 -14.80
CA LEU A 612 -12.14 19.91 -15.93
C LEU A 612 -13.64 20.23 -16.02
N VAL A 613 -14.06 20.71 -17.19
CA VAL A 613 -15.45 21.10 -17.46
C VAL A 613 -16.05 20.10 -18.41
N PHE A 614 -17.14 19.47 -17.98
CA PHE A 614 -17.89 18.47 -18.76
C PHE A 614 -19.16 19.09 -19.33
N PHE A 615 -19.51 18.71 -20.54
CA PHE A 615 -20.69 19.14 -21.24
C PHE A 615 -21.50 17.94 -21.69
N THR A 616 -22.81 17.94 -21.37
CA THR A 616 -23.68 16.84 -21.72
C THR A 616 -24.64 17.17 -22.85
N ARG A 617 -25.15 16.17 -23.52
CA ARG A 617 -26.10 16.28 -24.63
C ARG A 617 -27.36 17.04 -24.23
N ASN A 618 -27.84 16.83 -22.97
CA ASN A 618 -29.04 17.49 -22.46
C ASN A 618 -28.79 18.92 -21.90
N GLY A 619 -27.60 19.45 -22.18
CA GLY A 619 -27.26 20.85 -21.84
C GLY A 619 -26.89 21.07 -20.38
N ILE A 620 -26.41 20.02 -19.71
CA ILE A 620 -25.82 20.13 -18.37
C ILE A 620 -24.33 20.46 -18.50
N ILE A 621 -23.84 21.30 -17.61
CA ILE A 621 -22.42 21.62 -17.46
C ILE A 621 -21.98 21.28 -16.05
N LYS A 622 -20.78 20.74 -15.93
CA LYS A 622 -20.15 20.46 -14.64
C LYS A 622 -18.70 20.88 -14.65
N ARG A 623 -18.30 21.62 -13.63
CA ARG A 623 -16.90 21.99 -13.37
C ARG A 623 -16.39 21.22 -12.14
N THR A 624 -15.22 20.63 -12.25
CA THR A 624 -14.58 19.86 -11.18
C THR A 624 -13.08 20.19 -11.17
N SER A 625 -12.51 20.48 -10.00
CA SER A 625 -11.06 20.71 -9.88
C SER A 625 -10.26 19.54 -10.46
N LEU A 626 -9.21 19.84 -11.20
CA LEU A 626 -8.36 18.81 -11.84
C LEU A 626 -7.71 17.89 -10.82
N ASN A 627 -7.37 18.38 -9.63
CA ASN A 627 -6.80 17.61 -8.54
C ASN A 627 -7.72 16.48 -8.03
N GLU A 628 -9.04 16.60 -8.16
CA GLU A 628 -9.99 15.52 -7.84
C GLU A 628 -9.74 14.24 -8.67
N PHE A 629 -9.00 14.33 -9.75
CA PHE A 629 -8.65 13.25 -10.66
C PHE A 629 -7.20 12.75 -10.50
N SER A 630 -6.45 13.24 -9.53
CA SER A 630 -5.04 12.85 -9.28
C SER A 630 -4.89 11.39 -8.83
N ASN A 631 -5.93 10.80 -8.23
CA ASN A 631 -5.91 9.41 -7.76
C ASN A 631 -6.23 8.44 -8.89
N ILE A 632 -5.20 8.04 -9.63
CA ILE A 632 -5.28 7.16 -10.82
C ILE A 632 -5.71 5.74 -10.44
N ARG A 633 -6.72 5.20 -11.14
CA ARG A 633 -7.22 3.83 -10.96
C ARG A 633 -7.33 3.11 -12.30
N SER A 634 -6.89 1.86 -12.36
CA SER A 634 -6.92 1.06 -13.60
C SER A 634 -8.32 0.87 -14.20
N ASN A 635 -9.37 0.89 -13.36
CA ASN A 635 -10.77 0.73 -13.79
C ASN A 635 -11.48 2.07 -14.06
N GLY A 636 -10.72 3.16 -14.15
CA GLY A 636 -11.27 4.50 -14.29
C GLY A 636 -12.02 4.99 -13.06
N VAL A 637 -12.50 6.22 -13.12
CA VAL A 637 -13.35 6.83 -12.09
C VAL A 637 -14.56 7.48 -12.73
N ARG A 638 -15.67 7.52 -12.01
CA ARG A 638 -16.83 8.31 -12.41
C ARG A 638 -16.49 9.80 -12.27
N ALA A 639 -16.59 10.52 -13.36
CA ALA A 639 -16.33 11.95 -13.42
C ALA A 639 -17.61 12.77 -13.24
N ILE A 640 -18.75 12.25 -13.68
CA ILE A 640 -20.08 12.89 -13.57
C ILE A 640 -21.15 11.82 -13.42
N VAL A 641 -22.27 12.16 -12.77
CA VAL A 641 -23.47 11.32 -12.73
C VAL A 641 -24.39 11.79 -13.84
N LEU A 642 -24.66 10.93 -14.81
CA LEU A 642 -25.58 11.18 -15.92
C LEU A 642 -26.95 10.58 -15.65
N ASP A 643 -27.99 11.17 -16.23
CA ASP A 643 -29.31 10.55 -16.35
C ASP A 643 -29.29 9.48 -17.46
N ASP A 644 -30.19 8.51 -17.42
CA ASP A 644 -30.20 7.34 -18.31
C ASP A 644 -30.24 7.68 -19.82
N THR A 645 -30.73 8.88 -20.15
CA THR A 645 -30.86 9.37 -21.54
C THR A 645 -29.82 10.44 -21.90
N ASP A 646 -28.85 10.73 -20.99
CA ASP A 646 -27.85 11.77 -21.22
C ASP A 646 -26.47 11.15 -21.46
N GLU A 647 -25.65 11.82 -22.23
CA GLU A 647 -24.28 11.43 -22.53
C GLU A 647 -23.36 12.64 -22.54
N ILE A 648 -22.06 12.41 -22.26
CA ILE A 648 -21.05 13.45 -22.45
C ILE A 648 -20.86 13.71 -23.93
N VAL A 649 -20.83 14.99 -24.31
CA VAL A 649 -20.48 15.43 -25.66
C VAL A 649 -18.99 15.74 -25.74
N THR A 650 -18.47 16.53 -24.80
CA THR A 650 -17.06 16.91 -24.75
C THR A 650 -16.64 17.28 -23.32
N ALA A 651 -15.34 17.38 -23.07
CA ALA A 651 -14.77 17.90 -21.84
C ALA A 651 -13.54 18.75 -22.16
N LYS A 652 -13.35 19.85 -21.44
CA LYS A 652 -12.25 20.79 -21.68
C LYS A 652 -11.58 21.17 -20.35
N ILE A 653 -10.29 21.44 -20.39
CA ILE A 653 -9.60 22.06 -19.25
C ILE A 653 -9.91 23.55 -19.25
N ALA A 654 -10.26 24.07 -18.10
CA ALA A 654 -10.46 25.50 -17.87
C ALA A 654 -9.50 25.99 -16.78
N ASP A 655 -8.91 27.12 -17.02
CA ASP A 655 -8.14 27.91 -16.08
C ASP A 655 -9.09 28.79 -15.24
N SER A 656 -8.74 29.13 -14.00
CA SER A 656 -9.66 29.82 -13.08
C SER A 656 -9.88 31.32 -13.36
N GLN A 657 -9.23 31.90 -14.34
CA GLN A 657 -9.01 33.37 -14.35
C GLN A 657 -9.70 34.15 -15.47
N THR A 658 -10.55 33.99 -16.23
CA THR A 658 -11.15 34.92 -17.22
C THR A 658 -11.66 34.23 -18.49
N GLN A 659 -12.08 32.97 -18.35
CA GLN A 659 -12.54 32.25 -19.51
C GLN A 659 -14.07 32.34 -19.66
N PHE A 660 -14.50 32.14 -20.87
CA PHE A 660 -15.92 32.06 -21.22
C PHE A 660 -16.25 30.64 -21.64
N ILE A 661 -17.44 30.24 -21.31
CA ILE A 661 -18.02 28.95 -21.77
C ILE A 661 -18.91 29.26 -22.97
N MET A 662 -18.76 28.50 -24.05
CA MET A 662 -19.69 28.52 -25.18
C MET A 662 -20.27 27.12 -25.39
N ILE A 663 -21.61 27.04 -25.54
CA ILE A 663 -22.32 25.78 -25.77
C ILE A 663 -23.18 25.97 -27.04
N PHE A 664 -23.05 25.07 -28.00
CA PHE A 664 -23.73 25.08 -29.27
C PHE A 664 -24.75 23.94 -29.37
N THR A 665 -25.88 24.22 -30.01
CA THR A 665 -26.94 23.21 -30.14
C THR A 665 -27.23 22.88 -31.63
N SER A 666 -27.83 21.72 -31.83
CA SER A 666 -28.15 21.17 -33.16
C SER A 666 -29.07 22.12 -33.96
N TYR A 667 -29.94 22.89 -33.27
CA TYR A 667 -30.81 23.88 -33.89
C TYR A 667 -30.18 25.29 -34.02
N GLY A 668 -28.85 25.34 -34.00
CA GLY A 668 -28.07 26.53 -34.27
C GLY A 668 -28.20 27.62 -33.23
N GLN A 669 -28.46 27.30 -31.97
CA GLN A 669 -28.36 28.21 -30.83
C GLN A 669 -26.96 28.11 -30.20
N CYS A 670 -26.51 29.23 -29.62
CA CYS A 670 -25.31 29.28 -28.81
C CYS A 670 -25.55 30.13 -27.57
N ILE A 671 -25.04 29.67 -26.43
CA ILE A 671 -24.97 30.47 -25.22
C ILE A 671 -23.53 30.74 -24.85
N ARG A 672 -23.21 32.00 -24.48
CA ARG A 672 -21.92 32.42 -23.95
C ARG A 672 -22.11 32.98 -22.53
N PHE A 673 -21.31 32.51 -21.58
CA PHE A 673 -21.32 32.99 -20.20
C PHE A 673 -19.94 32.80 -19.55
N GLU A 674 -19.69 33.54 -18.46
CA GLU A 674 -18.43 33.46 -17.73
C GLU A 674 -18.29 32.11 -17.00
N LEU A 675 -17.08 31.57 -16.95
CA LEU A 675 -16.78 30.33 -16.24
C LEU A 675 -17.20 30.38 -14.75
N ASP A 676 -17.07 31.55 -14.11
CA ASP A 676 -17.42 31.76 -12.70
C ASP A 676 -18.90 31.51 -12.38
N LYS A 677 -19.77 31.56 -13.37
CA LYS A 677 -21.19 31.20 -13.19
C LYS A 677 -21.40 29.71 -13.00
N THR A 678 -20.32 28.90 -13.12
CA THR A 678 -20.33 27.46 -12.86
C THR A 678 -19.44 27.15 -11.67
N ARG A 679 -20.06 26.87 -10.52
CA ARG A 679 -19.34 26.50 -9.29
C ARG A 679 -18.63 25.18 -9.43
N ASP A 680 -17.53 25.01 -8.73
CA ASP A 680 -16.84 23.74 -8.61
C ASP A 680 -17.72 22.70 -7.86
N GLN A 681 -17.66 21.47 -8.34
CA GLN A 681 -18.44 20.35 -7.81
C GLN A 681 -17.59 19.07 -7.76
N GLY A 682 -17.78 18.26 -6.72
CA GLY A 682 -17.13 16.97 -6.60
C GLY A 682 -17.59 15.96 -7.66
N ARG A 683 -16.79 14.91 -7.89
CA ARG A 683 -17.01 13.92 -8.94
C ARG A 683 -18.38 13.23 -8.96
N SER A 684 -19.01 13.04 -7.81
CA SER A 684 -20.28 12.30 -7.66
C SER A 684 -21.53 13.15 -7.87
N THR A 685 -21.44 14.33 -8.51
CA THR A 685 -22.57 15.22 -8.77
C THR A 685 -23.02 15.17 -10.22
N ARG A 686 -24.24 15.64 -10.50
CA ARG A 686 -24.82 15.68 -11.87
C ARG A 686 -24.44 16.93 -12.67
N GLY A 687 -23.92 17.97 -12.02
CA GLY A 687 -23.71 19.25 -12.65
C GLY A 687 -24.93 20.19 -12.53
N VAL A 688 -24.94 21.24 -13.35
CA VAL A 688 -25.98 22.28 -13.38
C VAL A 688 -26.39 22.57 -14.84
N ARG A 689 -27.56 23.13 -15.07
CA ARG A 689 -28.01 23.47 -16.40
C ARG A 689 -27.11 24.56 -17.02
N GLY A 690 -26.49 24.27 -18.15
CA GLY A 690 -25.70 25.21 -18.95
C GLY A 690 -26.55 26.02 -19.91
N ILE A 691 -27.37 25.36 -20.70
CA ILE A 691 -28.29 25.98 -21.68
C ILE A 691 -29.70 25.44 -21.49
N LYS A 692 -30.71 26.26 -21.86
CA LYS A 692 -32.12 25.86 -21.93
C LYS A 692 -32.52 25.78 -23.40
N PHE A 693 -32.95 24.62 -23.85
CA PHE A 693 -33.43 24.43 -25.21
C PHE A 693 -34.78 25.11 -25.45
N LYS A 694 -34.96 25.63 -26.65
CA LYS A 694 -36.23 26.19 -27.12
C LYS A 694 -37.20 25.13 -27.63
N LEU A 695 -36.65 24.01 -28.10
CA LEU A 695 -37.37 22.85 -28.61
C LEU A 695 -36.92 21.60 -27.86
N GLU A 696 -37.83 20.71 -27.56
CA GLU A 696 -37.50 19.45 -26.82
C GLU A 696 -36.60 18.49 -27.62
N SER A 697 -36.60 18.63 -28.95
CA SER A 697 -35.75 17.83 -29.83
C SER A 697 -34.35 18.41 -30.05
N ASP A 698 -34.02 19.56 -29.47
CA ASP A 698 -32.70 20.17 -29.55
C ASP A 698 -31.74 19.53 -28.55
N PHE A 699 -30.46 19.50 -28.87
CA PHE A 699 -29.42 18.94 -28.03
C PHE A 699 -28.08 19.67 -28.26
N VAL A 700 -27.15 19.53 -27.31
CA VAL A 700 -25.80 20.08 -27.45
C VAL A 700 -25.03 19.24 -28.45
N VAL A 701 -24.40 19.89 -29.42
CA VAL A 701 -23.53 19.24 -30.42
C VAL A 701 -22.06 19.41 -30.09
N ASP A 702 -21.71 20.54 -29.49
CA ASP A 702 -20.34 20.83 -29.07
C ASP A 702 -20.29 21.96 -28.06
N ALA A 703 -19.14 22.12 -27.38
CA ALA A 703 -18.89 23.19 -26.45
C ALA A 703 -17.38 23.42 -26.28
N ASP A 704 -17.02 24.68 -26.03
CA ASP A 704 -15.61 25.02 -25.82
C ASP A 704 -15.42 26.04 -24.68
N VAL A 705 -14.17 26.12 -24.23
CA VAL A 705 -13.68 27.10 -23.24
C VAL A 705 -12.84 28.14 -23.99
N ILE A 706 -13.29 29.36 -23.96
CA ILE A 706 -12.76 30.46 -24.75
C ILE A 706 -11.95 31.42 -23.90
N ASN A 707 -10.74 31.73 -24.34
CA ASN A 707 -9.79 32.59 -23.63
C ASN A 707 -9.90 34.07 -23.98
N SER A 708 -10.29 34.40 -25.22
CA SER A 708 -10.35 35.77 -25.72
C SER A 708 -11.55 35.98 -26.63
N GLU A 709 -12.08 37.20 -26.63
CA GLU A 709 -13.16 37.61 -27.52
C GLU A 709 -12.76 37.73 -28.99
N ASP A 710 -11.46 37.87 -29.26
CA ASP A 710 -10.89 37.97 -30.62
C ASP A 710 -10.84 36.62 -31.33
N GLN A 711 -10.97 35.53 -30.62
CA GLN A 711 -10.99 34.19 -31.20
C GLN A 711 -12.19 34.01 -32.15
N GLU A 712 -12.05 33.11 -33.11
CA GLU A 712 -13.07 32.78 -34.07
C GLU A 712 -13.55 31.35 -33.93
N ILE A 713 -14.84 31.15 -34.14
CA ILE A 713 -15.48 29.87 -34.11
C ILE A 713 -16.01 29.53 -35.51
N LEU A 714 -15.65 28.34 -35.97
CA LEU A 714 -16.19 27.77 -37.19
C LEU A 714 -17.39 26.89 -36.81
N THR A 715 -18.56 27.22 -37.31
CA THR A 715 -19.79 26.41 -37.15
C THR A 715 -20.10 25.74 -38.45
N VAL A 716 -20.37 24.39 -38.41
CA VAL A 716 -20.63 23.57 -39.60
C VAL A 716 -21.98 22.88 -39.47
N SER A 717 -22.68 22.72 -40.56
CA SER A 717 -23.99 22.09 -40.65
C SER A 717 -23.96 20.80 -41.47
N GLU A 718 -24.98 19.93 -41.33
CA GLU A 718 -25.08 18.62 -41.99
C GLU A 718 -25.06 18.66 -43.53
N LYS A 719 -25.40 19.77 -44.14
CA LYS A 719 -25.33 19.93 -45.59
C LYS A 719 -24.04 20.59 -46.08
N GLY A 720 -23.00 20.58 -45.28
CA GLY A 720 -21.67 21.09 -45.65
C GLY A 720 -21.58 22.61 -45.78
N ILE A 721 -22.47 23.30 -45.11
CA ILE A 721 -22.47 24.78 -45.07
C ILE A 721 -21.89 25.18 -43.71
N GLY A 722 -20.99 26.18 -43.72
CA GLY A 722 -20.40 26.66 -42.49
C GLY A 722 -19.88 28.09 -42.63
N LYS A 723 -19.37 28.62 -41.52
CA LYS A 723 -18.84 29.99 -41.43
C LYS A 723 -17.96 30.15 -40.20
N ARG A 724 -17.04 31.06 -40.28
CA ARG A 724 -16.26 31.58 -39.16
C ARG A 724 -16.96 32.81 -38.59
N THR A 725 -17.03 32.92 -37.26
CA THR A 725 -17.67 34.04 -36.55
C THR A 725 -16.81 34.41 -35.35
N THR A 726 -16.51 35.69 -35.13
CA THR A 726 -15.79 36.13 -33.92
C THR A 726 -16.62 35.92 -32.68
N VAL A 727 -15.95 35.56 -31.59
CA VAL A 727 -16.61 35.30 -30.27
C VAL A 727 -17.33 36.55 -29.76
N GLU A 728 -16.82 37.78 -30.07
CA GLU A 728 -17.43 39.07 -29.73
C GLU A 728 -18.89 39.19 -30.19
N GLU A 729 -19.24 38.62 -31.35
CA GLU A 729 -20.62 38.66 -31.86
C GLU A 729 -21.62 37.88 -30.97
N TYR A 730 -21.15 36.98 -30.11
CA TYR A 730 -22.01 36.24 -29.20
C TYR A 730 -22.12 36.97 -27.86
N ARG A 731 -23.28 37.60 -27.65
CA ARG A 731 -23.55 38.35 -26.43
C ARG A 731 -23.31 37.54 -25.17
N LEU A 732 -22.57 38.08 -24.21
CA LEU A 732 -22.42 37.54 -22.88
C LEU A 732 -23.76 37.50 -22.16
N THR A 733 -24.13 36.34 -21.57
CA THR A 733 -25.40 36.11 -20.91
C THR A 733 -25.21 35.37 -19.59
N ASN A 734 -26.29 35.24 -18.82
CA ASN A 734 -26.25 34.32 -17.66
C ASN A 734 -26.42 32.88 -18.11
N ARG A 735 -25.82 31.94 -17.36
CA ARG A 735 -25.99 30.51 -17.50
C ARG A 735 -27.49 30.10 -17.46
N ALA A 736 -27.85 29.00 -18.12
CA ALA A 736 -29.20 28.46 -18.23
C ALA A 736 -30.20 29.32 -19.03
N GLY A 737 -29.71 30.28 -19.82
CA GLY A 737 -30.51 31.01 -20.81
C GLY A 737 -30.74 30.16 -22.07
N SER A 738 -31.61 30.67 -22.99
CA SER A 738 -31.86 29.99 -24.27
C SER A 738 -30.86 30.36 -25.38
N GLY A 739 -29.83 31.17 -25.05
CA GLY A 739 -28.79 31.55 -25.98
C GLY A 739 -29.26 32.50 -27.10
N VAL A 740 -28.39 32.69 -28.08
CA VAL A 740 -28.58 33.49 -29.29
C VAL A 740 -28.44 32.59 -30.52
N ILE A 741 -28.91 33.03 -31.67
CA ILE A 741 -28.72 32.31 -32.93
C ILE A 741 -27.24 32.33 -33.31
N ALA A 742 -26.62 31.15 -33.44
CA ALA A 742 -25.28 30.98 -33.96
C ALA A 742 -25.27 30.80 -35.48
N MET A 743 -26.22 30.08 -36.02
CA MET A 743 -26.39 29.88 -37.46
C MET A 743 -27.86 29.92 -37.81
N LYS A 744 -28.21 30.63 -38.89
CA LYS A 744 -29.58 30.65 -39.39
C LYS A 744 -29.80 29.41 -40.23
N LEU A 745 -30.62 28.49 -39.68
CA LEU A 745 -30.95 27.22 -40.34
C LEU A 745 -32.03 27.37 -41.39
N SER A 746 -31.96 26.50 -42.36
CA SER A 746 -32.93 26.35 -43.45
C SER A 746 -32.89 24.93 -43.98
N PRO A 747 -33.86 24.46 -44.80
CA PRO A 747 -33.78 23.16 -45.46
C PRO A 747 -32.51 22.93 -46.28
N LYS A 748 -31.83 24.00 -46.66
CA LYS A 748 -30.55 23.93 -47.42
C LYS A 748 -29.33 23.71 -46.50
N THR A 749 -29.37 24.17 -45.26
CA THR A 749 -28.28 23.99 -44.31
C THR A 749 -28.37 22.69 -43.54
N GLY A 750 -29.61 22.25 -43.25
CA GLY A 750 -29.81 21.23 -42.22
C GLY A 750 -29.44 21.71 -40.82
N ASN A 751 -29.23 20.80 -39.86
CA ASN A 751 -28.88 21.09 -38.51
C ASN A 751 -27.36 21.37 -38.34
N VAL A 752 -26.98 22.02 -37.26
CA VAL A 752 -25.57 22.17 -36.90
C VAL A 752 -25.09 20.81 -36.38
N ILE A 753 -23.89 20.39 -36.78
CA ILE A 753 -23.29 19.11 -36.38
C ILE A 753 -22.12 19.26 -35.41
N GLY A 754 -21.46 20.42 -35.44
CA GLY A 754 -20.33 20.71 -34.57
C GLY A 754 -19.79 22.11 -34.73
N GLU A 755 -18.92 22.43 -33.85
CA GLU A 755 -18.17 23.68 -33.89
C GLU A 755 -16.67 23.42 -33.65
N VAL A 756 -15.83 24.33 -34.07
CA VAL A 756 -14.38 24.25 -33.88
C VAL A 756 -13.83 25.65 -33.63
N LEU A 757 -13.04 25.79 -32.58
CA LEU A 757 -12.22 26.98 -32.39
C LEU A 757 -11.19 27.05 -33.51
N VAL A 758 -11.17 28.15 -34.27
CA VAL A 758 -10.29 28.29 -35.44
C VAL A 758 -8.83 28.42 -34.99
N ASP A 759 -7.97 27.63 -35.62
CA ASP A 759 -6.53 27.67 -35.49
C ASP A 759 -5.95 27.69 -36.90
N ASP A 760 -5.28 28.78 -37.27
CA ASP A 760 -4.74 28.99 -38.60
C ASP A 760 -3.60 28.03 -38.98
N SER A 761 -3.03 27.32 -37.97
CA SER A 761 -2.04 26.26 -38.17
C SER A 761 -2.66 24.90 -38.53
N GLN A 762 -3.99 24.79 -38.58
CA GLN A 762 -4.70 23.55 -38.78
C GLN A 762 -5.72 23.63 -39.93
N ASP A 763 -6.01 22.46 -40.52
CA ASP A 763 -7.06 22.27 -41.49
C ASP A 763 -8.31 21.63 -40.87
N LEU A 764 -9.44 21.77 -41.53
CA LEU A 764 -10.67 21.11 -41.16
C LEU A 764 -10.85 19.81 -41.96
N MET A 765 -11.04 18.71 -41.24
CA MET A 765 -11.51 17.46 -41.81
C MET A 765 -13.00 17.31 -41.61
N LEU A 766 -13.70 16.94 -42.65
CA LEU A 766 -15.13 16.65 -42.63
C LEU A 766 -15.35 15.19 -43.01
N LEU A 767 -16.15 14.46 -42.25
CA LEU A 767 -16.56 13.10 -42.53
C LEU A 767 -18.04 13.09 -42.91
N THR A 768 -18.37 12.39 -43.99
CA THR A 768 -19.76 12.23 -44.39
C THR A 768 -20.35 10.89 -44.01
N SER A 769 -21.69 10.76 -44.03
CA SER A 769 -22.41 9.54 -43.63
C SER A 769 -22.11 8.34 -44.49
N ILE A 770 -21.61 8.51 -45.71
CA ILE A 770 -21.19 7.41 -46.62
C ILE A 770 -19.65 7.19 -46.56
N GLY A 771 -18.96 7.74 -45.56
CA GLY A 771 -17.53 7.51 -45.36
C GLY A 771 -16.57 8.38 -46.20
N LYS A 772 -17.06 9.39 -46.90
CA LYS A 772 -16.17 10.32 -47.66
C LYS A 772 -15.50 11.26 -46.66
N MET A 773 -14.20 11.38 -46.76
CA MET A 773 -13.39 12.35 -46.03
C MET A 773 -12.98 13.53 -46.95
N ILE A 774 -13.11 14.72 -46.43
CA ILE A 774 -12.81 15.95 -47.18
C ILE A 774 -12.01 16.87 -46.29
N ARG A 775 -10.89 17.35 -46.80
CA ARG A 775 -9.98 18.27 -46.11
C ARG A 775 -10.15 19.68 -46.69
N VAL A 776 -10.26 20.66 -45.83
CA VAL A 776 -10.48 22.07 -46.24
C VAL A 776 -9.62 22.97 -45.39
N ASP A 777 -8.94 23.94 -46.01
CA ASP A 777 -8.22 24.98 -45.31
C ASP A 777 -9.19 25.86 -44.52
N MET A 778 -8.98 25.99 -43.21
CA MET A 778 -9.85 26.81 -42.35
C MET A 778 -9.80 28.31 -42.75
N GLN A 779 -8.68 28.80 -43.26
CA GLN A 779 -8.52 30.19 -43.70
C GLN A 779 -9.36 30.51 -44.92
N ALA A 780 -9.62 29.55 -45.80
CA ALA A 780 -10.43 29.70 -47.00
C ALA A 780 -11.93 29.89 -46.68
N ILE A 781 -12.35 29.59 -45.43
CA ILE A 781 -13.75 29.71 -45.04
C ILE A 781 -14.07 31.13 -44.62
N ARG A 782 -15.10 31.70 -45.26
CA ARG A 782 -15.49 33.11 -45.10
C ARG A 782 -15.95 33.44 -43.68
N LYS A 783 -15.45 34.56 -43.14
CA LYS A 783 -16.02 35.18 -41.93
C LYS A 783 -17.41 35.76 -42.23
N ALA A 784 -18.35 35.49 -41.34
CA ALA A 784 -19.73 35.99 -41.50
C ALA A 784 -20.41 36.13 -40.12
N GLY A 785 -21.31 37.06 -40.00
CA GLY A 785 -22.01 37.34 -38.76
C GLY A 785 -22.85 36.16 -38.27
N ARG A 786 -23.03 36.04 -36.96
CA ARG A 786 -23.70 34.91 -36.28
C ARG A 786 -25.08 34.58 -36.83
N ASN A 787 -25.89 35.58 -37.25
CA ASN A 787 -27.25 35.36 -37.73
C ASN A 787 -27.31 35.17 -39.26
N THR A 788 -26.32 34.49 -39.85
CA THR A 788 -26.27 34.13 -41.25
C THR A 788 -26.23 32.60 -41.42
N SER A 789 -26.54 32.11 -42.63
CA SER A 789 -26.51 30.68 -42.93
C SER A 789 -25.12 30.17 -43.29
N GLY A 790 -24.14 31.04 -43.51
CA GLY A 790 -22.78 30.65 -43.92
C GLY A 790 -22.63 30.45 -45.43
N VAL A 791 -21.51 29.83 -45.83
CA VAL A 791 -21.13 29.51 -47.22
C VAL A 791 -20.98 27.99 -47.35
N ILE A 792 -21.01 27.50 -48.60
CA ILE A 792 -20.76 26.09 -48.87
C ILE A 792 -19.26 25.82 -48.63
N ILE A 793 -18.93 24.98 -47.70
CA ILE A 793 -17.58 24.48 -47.42
C ILE A 793 -17.34 23.24 -48.30
N VAL A 794 -18.34 22.36 -48.38
CA VAL A 794 -18.29 21.12 -49.16
C VAL A 794 -19.64 20.85 -49.82
N ASN A 795 -19.60 20.38 -51.04
CA ASN A 795 -20.80 19.89 -51.71
C ASN A 795 -21.09 18.42 -51.29
N VAL A 796 -22.23 18.23 -50.65
CA VAL A 796 -22.67 16.90 -50.17
C VAL A 796 -23.75 16.37 -51.14
N ASP A 797 -23.67 15.09 -51.50
CA ASP A 797 -24.65 14.44 -52.38
C ASP A 797 -26.07 14.46 -51.76
N LYS A 798 -27.13 14.23 -52.55
CA LYS A 798 -28.53 14.37 -52.11
C LYS A 798 -28.89 13.52 -50.88
N ASP A 799 -28.30 12.33 -50.77
CA ASP A 799 -28.57 11.34 -49.71
C ASP A 799 -27.46 11.27 -48.69
N ASP A 800 -26.45 12.15 -48.78
CA ASP A 800 -25.33 12.18 -47.85
C ASP A 800 -25.43 13.42 -46.97
N LYS A 801 -24.73 13.36 -45.82
CA LYS A 801 -24.62 14.46 -44.88
C LYS A 801 -23.29 14.40 -44.15
N VAL A 802 -22.77 15.54 -43.75
CA VAL A 802 -21.62 15.64 -42.86
C VAL A 802 -22.05 15.15 -41.46
N VAL A 803 -21.29 14.27 -40.85
CA VAL A 803 -21.61 13.65 -39.55
C VAL A 803 -20.59 13.97 -38.49
N SER A 804 -19.36 14.32 -38.87
CA SER A 804 -18.29 14.69 -37.93
C SER A 804 -17.36 15.69 -38.55
N ILE A 805 -16.76 16.52 -37.69
CA ILE A 805 -15.70 17.46 -38.03
C ILE A 805 -14.55 17.32 -37.02
N ALA A 806 -13.35 17.47 -37.50
CA ALA A 806 -12.14 17.45 -36.68
C ALA A 806 -11.08 18.42 -37.21
N LYS A 807 -10.21 18.88 -36.32
CA LYS A 807 -9.02 19.64 -36.72
C LYS A 807 -7.91 18.66 -37.10
N CYS A 808 -7.15 18.95 -38.13
CA CYS A 808 -5.94 18.21 -38.46
C CYS A 808 -4.78 19.17 -38.75
N PRO A 809 -3.52 18.74 -38.52
CA PRO A 809 -2.38 19.55 -38.88
C PRO A 809 -2.37 19.87 -40.38
N LYS A 810 -1.94 21.08 -40.74
CA LYS A 810 -1.67 21.37 -42.16
C LYS A 810 -0.60 20.39 -42.66
N GLU A 811 -0.74 19.91 -43.88
CA GLU A 811 0.36 19.27 -44.58
C GLU A 811 1.39 20.38 -44.81
N ASP A 812 2.61 20.17 -44.30
CA ASP A 812 3.70 21.10 -44.46
C ASP A 812 3.84 21.43 -45.95
N GLU A 813 3.53 22.69 -46.37
CA GLU A 813 4.08 23.25 -47.57
C GLU A 813 5.61 23.19 -47.39
N GLU A 814 6.31 22.58 -48.32
CA GLU A 814 7.76 22.52 -48.30
C GLU A 814 8.29 23.96 -48.23
N ILE A 815 8.73 24.35 -47.04
CA ILE A 815 9.44 25.63 -46.88
C ILE A 815 10.82 25.42 -47.49
N GLU A 816 10.99 25.82 -48.73
CA GLU A 816 12.31 25.88 -49.33
C GLU A 816 13.08 27.06 -48.71
N LEU A 817 14.26 26.77 -48.21
CA LEU A 817 15.18 27.78 -47.69
C LEU A 817 16.28 28.00 -48.72
N ASP A 818 16.70 29.24 -48.88
CA ASP A 818 17.89 29.59 -49.67
C ASP A 818 19.19 29.14 -49.00
N GLU A 819 20.33 29.31 -49.67
CA GLU A 819 21.64 28.92 -49.15
C GLU A 819 22.03 29.64 -47.86
N ASN A 820 21.30 30.66 -47.45
CA ASN A 820 21.49 31.45 -46.23
C ASN A 820 20.45 31.17 -45.16
N GLY A 821 19.53 30.21 -45.39
CA GLY A 821 18.52 29.82 -44.43
C GLY A 821 17.26 30.68 -44.44
N ASN A 822 17.01 31.49 -45.43
CA ASN A 822 15.80 32.30 -45.58
C ASN A 822 14.72 31.54 -46.34
N VAL A 823 13.45 31.78 -45.99
CA VAL A 823 12.28 31.14 -46.61
C VAL A 823 12.09 31.64 -48.04
N ILE A 824 12.15 30.72 -49.02
CA ILE A 824 11.84 31.03 -50.42
C ILE A 824 10.32 30.90 -50.61
N ARG A 825 9.69 31.98 -51.09
CA ARG A 825 8.29 31.99 -51.52
C ARG A 825 8.22 32.22 -53.02
N TYR A 826 7.29 31.52 -53.68
CA TYR A 826 7.00 31.66 -55.10
C TYR A 826 5.71 32.44 -55.30
N ASN A 827 5.62 33.26 -56.34
CA ASN A 827 4.38 33.86 -56.76
C ASN A 827 3.53 32.85 -57.58
N ASP A 828 2.29 33.19 -57.91
CA ASP A 828 1.37 32.33 -58.69
C ASP A 828 1.93 31.96 -60.10
N ASP A 829 2.99 32.59 -60.56
CA ASP A 829 3.67 32.31 -61.82
C ASP A 829 4.95 31.50 -61.65
N GLY A 830 5.29 31.06 -60.38
CA GLY A 830 6.45 30.22 -60.08
C GLY A 830 7.76 30.95 -59.95
N GLU A 831 7.78 32.29 -59.83
CA GLU A 831 9.00 33.10 -59.65
C GLU A 831 9.28 33.32 -58.17
N VAL A 832 10.58 33.25 -57.77
CA VAL A 832 11.03 33.43 -56.39
C VAL A 832 10.88 34.83 -55.89
N ILE A 833 10.12 35.03 -54.83
CA ILE A 833 10.04 36.31 -54.08
C ILE A 833 11.02 36.24 -52.93
N VAL A 834 12.12 36.97 -52.94
CA VAL A 834 13.04 37.08 -51.79
C VAL A 834 12.55 38.22 -50.90
N HIS A 835 12.18 37.93 -49.68
CA HIS A 835 11.98 38.93 -48.64
C HIS A 835 13.02 38.76 -47.54
N GLU A 836 13.89 39.79 -47.44
CA GLU A 836 14.73 39.98 -46.26
C GLU A 836 13.86 40.45 -45.10
N GLU A 837 13.71 39.65 -44.06
CA GLU A 837 13.61 40.18 -42.71
C GLU A 837 14.05 39.06 -41.72
N LYS A 838 15.11 39.43 -41.02
CA LYS A 838 15.60 38.60 -39.89
C LYS A 838 14.63 38.67 -38.72
N ASP A 839 13.91 37.65 -38.44
CA ASP A 839 13.32 37.46 -37.11
C ASP A 839 14.37 36.81 -36.19
N THR A 840 15.06 37.69 -35.44
CA THR A 840 16.18 37.33 -34.53
C THR A 840 15.70 36.80 -33.18
N ASN A 841 14.51 36.23 -33.06
CA ASN A 841 13.97 35.81 -31.76
C ASN A 841 13.78 34.31 -31.57
N LEU A 842 14.22 33.46 -32.51
CA LEU A 842 14.14 32.00 -32.31
C LEU A 842 15.50 31.30 -32.19
N LEU A 843 16.61 32.01 -32.40
CA LEU A 843 17.97 31.46 -32.31
C LEU A 843 18.71 31.82 -31.00
N SER A 844 18.12 32.66 -30.15
CA SER A 844 18.72 33.00 -28.85
C SER A 844 18.31 32.05 -27.70
N LEU A 845 17.50 31.04 -27.97
CA LEU A 845 17.11 30.03 -26.97
C LEU A 845 17.83 28.66 -27.08
N ILE A 846 18.77 28.58 -28.05
CA ILE A 846 19.53 27.31 -28.30
C ILE A 846 21.05 27.48 -28.07
N SER A 847 21.54 28.67 -27.72
CA SER A 847 23.00 28.93 -27.64
C SER A 847 23.55 29.14 -26.21
N ASP A 848 22.78 28.94 -25.17
CA ASP A 848 23.23 29.17 -23.78
C ASP A 848 23.61 27.92 -22.99
N ASP A 849 23.62 26.73 -23.59
CA ASP A 849 23.95 25.47 -22.86
C ASP A 849 25.29 24.83 -23.29
N GLU A 850 26.16 25.48 -24.06
CA GLU A 850 27.49 24.95 -24.45
C GLU A 850 28.70 25.68 -23.85
N ASN A 851 28.55 26.42 -22.73
CA ASN A 851 29.72 27.09 -22.11
C ASN A 851 29.78 26.92 -20.59
N LEU A 852 29.64 25.69 -20.07
CA LEU A 852 29.90 25.37 -18.66
C LEU A 852 30.70 24.06 -18.43
N GLU A 853 31.59 23.74 -19.34
CA GLU A 853 32.66 22.76 -19.03
C GLU A 853 33.97 23.28 -19.66
N ASN A 854 34.71 24.08 -18.90
CA ASN A 854 36.17 24.20 -18.92
C ASN A 854 36.59 25.41 -18.08
N ASN A 855 36.79 25.19 -16.80
CA ASN A 855 37.77 25.89 -15.95
C ASN A 855 37.66 25.36 -14.51
N ASN A 856 38.47 24.37 -14.22
CA ASN A 856 39.04 24.12 -12.90
C ASN A 856 40.11 23.02 -13.04
N GLU A 857 41.25 23.42 -13.55
CA GLU A 857 42.56 22.87 -13.21
C GLU A 857 43.47 24.09 -13.01
N ASP A 858 44.04 24.15 -11.81
CA ASP A 858 45.09 25.04 -11.30
C ASP A 858 44.59 26.07 -10.26
N GLU A 859 44.55 25.64 -8.98
CA GLU A 859 45.28 26.07 -7.77
C GLU A 859 44.85 25.25 -6.56
#